data_01a7b60198ea3c98eafd33e2d1ee680d
#
_entry.id   01a7b60198ea3c98eafd33e2d1ee680d
#
_cell.length_a   1.000
_cell.length_b   1.000
_cell.length_c   1.000
_cell.angle_alpha   90.00
_cell.angle_beta   90.00
_cell.angle_gamma   90.00
#
_symmetry.space_group_name_H-M   'P 1'
#
loop_
_entity.id
_entity.type
_entity.pdbx_description
1 polymer ?
#
loop_
_entity_poly.entity_id
_entity_poly.type
_entity_poly.pdbx_seq_one_letter_code
_entity_poly.pdbx_strand_id
1 'polypeptide(L)'
;MEKYFKRTSSLEIGSQNNSSTSSNKRRFLEFEVESLIADPGQRPKISSYHPNDRDKVRCAYLQKGPCQPRTHDFPQTAYGSSFRRFNPNWFDDYGNWLEYSISKDAVFCLCCYLMKPETEGGDAFVTNGFSNWKKKERLQIHVGIHDSAHNQAWRKCEALMRPKQHITAAIEKQSEQAKKNYQIHLTATIDCIRFLLRQGLAFRGNDETDDSVNQGNFLELLNFLAQHNEEIDRAFKNARGNLKLIAPSIQKDIVRAAASETTKVIVDDLGDELFAVLVDEARDISIKEQMSVCLRYVNKEGQVREHFLGLVHVSNTNALSLKLALESLLETYNLSLSRVRGQGYDGASNMQGEFNGLKTLILKENSYAFYVHCFAHQLQLALVTVAKKQVEIALLFNLLTNLCNVVGASCKRRDMLRDSQMTKTIEALKSGEISSGRGLNQETALKRAGDTRWGSHYETILRLISLFPSVVNVLEYVEEDGNNSEQRAEACHLLNVIQSFEFIFNLHLMKNILGVTNELSQALQRNDQDIVNAMALVKVSKQRLQNIRDDACLNPRHSFFAFDKEKLIQLAQFYPLEFSSTQLLALDSQLENFILDVRSDDHFSDLNGIGALSQKLVETRKNIVYPLVFLLLKLALVLPVATASVERTFSAMNIIKSRLRNRMGDEFLNDCLVTYIERETFDCIDNEKIIQSFQNMKPRRMEF
;
A
#
# COMPACT_ATOMS: atom_id res chain seq x y z
N MET A 1 34.80 -15.67 -16.35
CA MET A 1 33.37 -15.97 -16.17
C MET A 1 32.59 -15.57 -17.43
N GLU A 2 32.94 -16.18 -18.54
CA GLU A 2 32.28 -16.00 -19.84
C GLU A 2 31.90 -17.40 -20.33
N LYS A 3 30.69 -17.84 -20.01
CA LYS A 3 30.09 -19.05 -20.58
C LYS A 3 28.64 -19.08 -20.14
N TYR A 4 27.73 -18.44 -20.85
CA TYR A 4 26.29 -18.74 -20.86
C TYR A 4 25.49 -17.57 -21.51
N PHE A 5 25.84 -17.20 -22.75
CA PHE A 5 24.90 -16.51 -23.63
C PHE A 5 25.13 -16.97 -25.07
N LYS A 6 24.28 -17.83 -25.59
CA LYS A 6 24.09 -18.01 -27.03
C LYS A 6 22.79 -17.36 -27.46
N ARG A 7 22.91 -16.26 -28.19
CA ARG A 7 21.86 -15.73 -29.08
C ARG A 7 21.79 -16.62 -30.32
N THR A 8 20.59 -16.99 -30.71
CA THR A 8 20.30 -17.35 -32.10
C THR A 8 19.20 -16.44 -32.65
N SER A 9 19.61 -15.62 -33.58
CA SER A 9 18.75 -14.88 -34.51
C SER A 9 18.46 -15.77 -35.71
N SER A 10 17.24 -15.77 -36.20
CA SER A 10 16.93 -15.89 -37.64
C SER A 10 15.57 -15.31 -37.93
N LEU A 11 15.62 -14.39 -38.87
CA LEU A 11 14.52 -13.78 -39.63
C LEU A 11 13.81 -14.84 -40.49
N GLU A 12 12.52 -14.71 -40.70
CA GLU A 12 11.98 -14.60 -42.06
C GLU A 12 10.52 -14.09 -42.07
N ILE A 13 10.26 -13.38 -43.13
CA ILE A 13 9.17 -12.55 -43.54
C ILE A 13 8.01 -13.40 -44.10
N GLY A 14 6.77 -13.01 -43.81
CA GLY A 14 5.59 -13.56 -44.48
C GLY A 14 4.31 -12.79 -44.12
N SER A 15 3.82 -12.06 -45.09
CA SER A 15 2.74 -11.06 -45.07
C SER A 15 1.32 -11.59 -44.88
N GLN A 16 0.49 -10.68 -44.34
CA GLN A 16 -0.96 -10.48 -44.54
C GLN A 16 -1.95 -11.41 -43.81
N ASN A 17 -2.71 -10.93 -42.83
CA ASN A 17 -4.05 -10.40 -43.03
C ASN A 17 -4.69 -9.96 -41.69
N ASN A 18 -5.49 -8.93 -41.80
CA ASN A 18 -6.33 -8.31 -40.77
C ASN A 18 -7.13 -9.29 -39.93
N SER A 19 -7.01 -9.19 -38.61
CA SER A 19 -8.13 -9.45 -37.70
C SER A 19 -7.94 -8.66 -36.42
N SER A 20 -8.96 -7.94 -36.08
CA SER A 20 -9.22 -7.18 -34.85
C SER A 20 -8.72 -7.89 -33.60
N THR A 21 -7.75 -7.31 -32.91
CA THR A 21 -7.37 -7.71 -31.54
C THR A 21 -8.38 -7.16 -30.54
N SER A 22 -9.36 -7.98 -30.20
CA SER A 22 -10.17 -7.80 -29.01
C SER A 22 -9.29 -8.05 -27.77
N SER A 23 -9.24 -7.07 -26.88
CA SER A 23 -8.65 -7.19 -25.55
C SER A 23 -9.26 -8.39 -24.81
N ASN A 24 -8.44 -9.40 -24.51
CA ASN A 24 -8.83 -10.52 -23.65
C ASN A 24 -8.98 -10.07 -22.20
N LYS A 25 -10.13 -9.52 -21.83
CA LYS A 25 -10.61 -9.57 -20.44
C LYS A 25 -10.76 -11.05 -20.11
N ARG A 26 -10.08 -11.56 -19.07
CA ARG A 26 -10.33 -12.90 -18.54
C ARG A 26 -11.78 -12.94 -18.09
N ARG A 27 -12.69 -13.44 -18.94
CA ARG A 27 -14.06 -13.76 -18.55
C ARG A 27 -13.98 -15.00 -17.66
N PHE A 28 -14.31 -14.86 -16.38
CA PHE A 28 -14.56 -16.00 -15.53
C PHE A 28 -15.80 -16.73 -16.03
N LEU A 29 -15.79 -18.07 -15.87
CA LEU A 29 -16.95 -18.89 -16.19
C LEU A 29 -18.03 -18.63 -15.14
N GLU A 30 -19.27 -18.39 -15.58
CA GLU A 30 -20.44 -18.33 -14.69
C GLU A 30 -20.73 -19.74 -14.15
N PHE A 31 -21.13 -19.81 -12.88
CA PHE A 31 -21.39 -21.05 -12.19
C PHE A 31 -22.89 -21.35 -12.17
N GLU A 32 -23.28 -22.40 -12.89
CA GLU A 32 -24.59 -23.07 -12.76
C GLU A 32 -24.35 -24.56 -12.53
N VAL A 33 -25.04 -25.16 -11.55
CA VAL A 33 -24.84 -26.58 -11.16
C VAL A 33 -25.11 -27.53 -12.32
N GLU A 34 -26.08 -27.17 -13.18
CA GLU A 34 -26.47 -27.98 -14.35
C GLU A 34 -25.45 -27.89 -15.50
N SER A 35 -24.67 -26.82 -15.58
CA SER A 35 -23.66 -26.60 -16.60
C SER A 35 -22.33 -27.33 -16.36
N LEU A 36 -22.18 -28.01 -15.20
CA LEU A 36 -20.93 -28.68 -14.83
C LEU A 36 -20.67 -29.91 -15.70
N ILE A 37 -19.55 -29.87 -16.42
CA ILE A 37 -19.09 -30.93 -17.33
C ILE A 37 -18.72 -32.19 -16.53
N ALA A 38 -19.38 -33.29 -16.80
CA ALA A 38 -19.16 -34.56 -16.08
C ALA A 38 -17.82 -35.23 -16.46
N ASP A 39 -17.45 -35.22 -17.75
CA ASP A 39 -16.20 -35.85 -18.24
C ASP A 39 -14.98 -35.09 -17.74
N PRO A 40 -14.08 -35.72 -16.93
CA PRO A 40 -12.92 -35.05 -16.35
C PRO A 40 -11.93 -34.52 -17.37
N GLY A 41 -11.88 -35.12 -18.57
CA GLY A 41 -10.99 -34.67 -19.64
C GLY A 41 -11.40 -33.38 -20.34
N GLN A 42 -12.65 -32.94 -20.12
CA GLN A 42 -13.22 -31.73 -20.74
C GLN A 42 -13.44 -30.60 -19.71
N ARG A 43 -13.23 -30.85 -18.43
CA ARG A 43 -13.46 -29.88 -17.38
C ARG A 43 -12.53 -28.68 -17.51
N PRO A 44 -13.04 -27.46 -17.39
CA PRO A 44 -12.21 -26.26 -17.26
C PRO A 44 -11.44 -26.29 -15.92
N LYS A 45 -10.32 -25.63 -15.85
CA LYS A 45 -9.58 -25.49 -14.58
C LYS A 45 -10.43 -24.78 -13.53
N ILE A 46 -10.25 -25.15 -12.25
CA ILE A 46 -10.96 -24.48 -11.13
C ILE A 46 -10.63 -22.99 -11.08
N SER A 47 -9.44 -22.58 -11.46
CA SER A 47 -9.02 -21.17 -11.55
C SER A 47 -9.81 -20.35 -12.58
N SER A 48 -10.44 -20.99 -13.57
CA SER A 48 -11.27 -20.33 -14.59
C SER A 48 -12.62 -19.86 -14.04
N TYR A 49 -13.06 -20.36 -12.92
CA TYR A 49 -14.28 -19.89 -12.25
C TYR A 49 -13.98 -18.69 -11.36
N HIS A 50 -15.00 -17.83 -11.17
CA HIS A 50 -14.88 -16.69 -10.29
C HIS A 50 -14.43 -17.13 -8.88
N PRO A 51 -13.52 -16.46 -8.20
CA PRO A 51 -13.00 -16.86 -6.89
C PRO A 51 -14.08 -17.19 -5.86
N ASN A 52 -15.17 -16.41 -5.83
CA ASN A 52 -16.29 -16.59 -4.91
C ASN A 52 -17.13 -17.85 -5.19
N ASP A 53 -17.05 -18.41 -6.40
CA ASP A 53 -17.84 -19.58 -6.81
C ASP A 53 -17.01 -20.87 -6.80
N ARG A 54 -15.70 -20.80 -6.68
CA ARG A 54 -14.81 -21.98 -6.72
C ARG A 54 -15.18 -23.04 -5.69
N ASP A 55 -15.52 -22.64 -4.47
CA ASP A 55 -15.90 -23.60 -3.44
C ASP A 55 -17.30 -24.20 -3.70
N LYS A 56 -18.23 -23.43 -4.27
CA LYS A 56 -19.52 -23.95 -4.74
C LYS A 56 -19.33 -24.98 -5.84
N VAL A 57 -18.45 -24.70 -6.80
CA VAL A 57 -18.07 -25.63 -7.87
C VAL A 57 -17.46 -26.90 -7.30
N ARG A 58 -16.52 -26.78 -6.34
CA ARG A 58 -15.93 -27.93 -5.64
C ARG A 58 -16.95 -28.77 -4.92
N CYS A 59 -17.83 -28.14 -4.15
CA CYS A 59 -18.93 -28.84 -3.47
C CYS A 59 -19.84 -29.59 -4.45
N ALA A 60 -20.21 -28.94 -5.55
CA ALA A 60 -21.09 -29.54 -6.55
C ALA A 60 -20.46 -30.78 -7.24
N TYR A 61 -19.18 -30.74 -7.57
CA TYR A 61 -18.45 -31.91 -8.10
C TYR A 61 -18.32 -33.01 -7.05
N LEU A 62 -18.05 -32.68 -5.79
CA LEU A 62 -17.99 -33.67 -4.71
C LEU A 62 -19.32 -34.33 -4.44
N GLN A 63 -20.44 -33.58 -4.54
CA GLN A 63 -21.79 -34.11 -4.41
C GLN A 63 -22.16 -35.04 -5.59
N LYS A 64 -21.77 -34.70 -6.81
CA LYS A 64 -21.96 -35.58 -7.98
C LYS A 64 -21.12 -36.85 -7.88
N GLY A 65 -20.02 -36.83 -7.13
CA GLY A 65 -19.05 -37.92 -7.05
C GLY A 65 -18.19 -38.07 -8.30
N PRO A 66 -17.25 -39.01 -8.28
CA PRO A 66 -16.34 -39.25 -9.41
C PRO A 66 -17.08 -39.82 -10.63
N CYS A 67 -16.67 -39.35 -11.81
CA CYS A 67 -17.22 -39.81 -13.09
C CYS A 67 -16.73 -41.24 -13.41
N GLN A 68 -17.58 -42.25 -13.22
CA GLN A 68 -17.26 -43.65 -13.37
C GLN A 68 -18.23 -44.37 -14.33
N PRO A 69 -18.01 -44.27 -15.65
CA PRO A 69 -18.90 -44.89 -16.64
C PRO A 69 -18.69 -46.41 -16.70
N ARG A 70 -19.32 -47.16 -15.80
CA ARG A 70 -19.15 -48.64 -15.63
C ARG A 70 -19.69 -49.46 -16.82
N THR A 71 -20.67 -48.89 -17.56
CA THR A 71 -21.27 -49.56 -18.72
C THR A 71 -20.59 -49.17 -20.06
N HIS A 72 -19.51 -48.39 -20.00
CA HIS A 72 -18.80 -48.00 -21.18
C HIS A 72 -17.97 -49.11 -21.78
N ASP A 73 -17.92 -49.25 -23.13
CA ASP A 73 -17.02 -50.15 -23.81
C ASP A 73 -15.63 -49.52 -23.94
N PHE A 74 -14.70 -49.89 -23.04
CA PHE A 74 -13.39 -49.28 -22.94
C PHE A 74 -12.50 -49.64 -24.14
N PRO A 75 -11.93 -48.65 -24.83
CA PRO A 75 -11.07 -48.89 -26.02
C PRO A 75 -9.86 -49.74 -25.73
N GLN A 76 -9.50 -50.62 -26.66
CA GLN A 76 -8.29 -51.42 -26.59
C GLN A 76 -7.10 -50.68 -27.16
N THR A 77 -6.08 -50.46 -26.37
CA THR A 77 -4.80 -49.83 -26.77
C THR A 77 -3.74 -50.89 -26.97
N ALA A 78 -3.00 -50.84 -28.06
CA ALA A 78 -1.92 -51.76 -28.37
C ALA A 78 -0.66 -51.46 -27.55
N TYR A 79 -0.11 -52.46 -26.90
CA TYR A 79 1.15 -52.40 -26.18
C TYR A 79 2.09 -53.53 -26.70
N GLY A 80 2.78 -53.28 -27.78
CA GLY A 80 3.59 -54.31 -28.48
C GLY A 80 2.69 -55.39 -29.07
N SER A 81 2.90 -56.65 -28.66
CA SER A 81 2.09 -57.83 -29.12
C SER A 81 0.81 -58.03 -28.29
N SER A 82 0.48 -57.20 -27.30
CA SER A 82 -0.71 -57.36 -26.46
C SER A 82 -1.60 -56.16 -26.49
N PHE A 83 -2.91 -56.38 -26.43
CA PHE A 83 -3.91 -55.32 -26.27
C PHE A 83 -4.29 -55.17 -24.81
N ARG A 84 -4.43 -53.94 -24.34
CA ARG A 84 -4.88 -53.59 -22.99
C ARG A 84 -5.95 -52.51 -23.05
N ARG A 85 -6.87 -52.53 -22.10
CA ARG A 85 -7.90 -51.52 -21.88
C ARG A 85 -7.99 -51.19 -20.41
N PHE A 86 -8.69 -50.11 -20.11
CA PHE A 86 -9.03 -49.81 -18.73
C PHE A 86 -9.83 -50.94 -18.10
N ASN A 87 -9.50 -51.31 -16.84
CA ASN A 87 -10.21 -52.32 -16.11
C ASN A 87 -11.25 -51.68 -15.17
N PRO A 88 -12.56 -51.88 -15.37
CA PRO A 88 -13.62 -51.28 -14.54
C PRO A 88 -13.51 -51.62 -13.04
N ASN A 89 -12.90 -52.72 -12.68
CA ASN A 89 -12.69 -53.12 -11.29
C ASN A 89 -11.77 -52.12 -10.53
N TRP A 90 -11.02 -51.29 -11.23
CA TRP A 90 -10.24 -50.22 -10.59
C TRP A 90 -11.14 -49.17 -9.94
N PHE A 91 -12.37 -49.02 -10.36
CA PHE A 91 -13.35 -48.17 -9.68
C PHE A 91 -13.75 -48.74 -8.31
N ASP A 92 -13.68 -50.06 -8.11
CA ASP A 92 -13.98 -50.65 -6.81
C ASP A 92 -12.80 -50.47 -5.86
N ASP A 93 -11.55 -50.57 -6.38
CA ASP A 93 -10.32 -50.35 -5.60
C ASP A 93 -10.10 -48.88 -5.21
N TYR A 94 -10.52 -47.94 -6.07
CA TYR A 94 -10.24 -46.50 -5.94
C TYR A 94 -11.52 -45.63 -6.09
N GLY A 95 -12.67 -46.17 -5.69
CA GLY A 95 -14.00 -45.63 -5.98
C GLY A 95 -14.26 -44.17 -5.55
N ASN A 96 -13.50 -43.68 -4.57
CA ASN A 96 -13.78 -42.39 -3.96
C ASN A 96 -13.15 -41.20 -4.72
N TRP A 97 -12.20 -41.45 -5.61
CA TRP A 97 -11.46 -40.37 -6.28
C TRP A 97 -11.13 -40.63 -7.75
N LEU A 98 -11.16 -41.91 -8.18
CA LEU A 98 -10.78 -42.29 -9.55
C LEU A 98 -11.91 -42.01 -10.53
N GLU A 99 -11.62 -41.24 -11.53
CA GLU A 99 -12.52 -40.86 -12.63
C GLU A 99 -11.98 -41.36 -13.98
N TYR A 100 -12.87 -41.63 -14.91
CA TYR A 100 -12.50 -41.97 -16.29
C TYR A 100 -13.11 -40.98 -17.26
N SER A 101 -12.27 -40.47 -18.17
CA SER A 101 -12.70 -39.63 -19.27
C SER A 101 -12.90 -40.48 -20.53
N ILE A 102 -14.13 -40.50 -21.03
CA ILE A 102 -14.49 -41.14 -22.28
C ILE A 102 -13.82 -40.44 -23.46
N SER A 103 -13.76 -39.10 -23.41
CA SER A 103 -13.21 -38.29 -24.49
C SER A 103 -11.70 -38.43 -24.65
N LYS A 104 -10.97 -38.81 -23.60
CA LYS A 104 -9.49 -38.92 -23.62
C LYS A 104 -8.96 -40.36 -23.44
N ASP A 105 -9.83 -41.33 -23.22
CA ASP A 105 -9.42 -42.71 -22.84
C ASP A 105 -8.35 -42.68 -21.75
N ALA A 106 -8.62 -41.99 -20.64
CA ALA A 106 -7.65 -41.77 -19.58
C ALA A 106 -8.32 -41.63 -18.21
N VAL A 107 -7.62 -41.96 -17.14
CA VAL A 107 -8.13 -41.78 -15.78
C VAL A 107 -7.56 -40.54 -15.16
N PHE A 108 -8.38 -39.90 -14.29
CA PHE A 108 -8.13 -38.66 -13.58
C PHE A 108 -8.39 -38.83 -12.08
N CYS A 109 -7.96 -37.87 -11.30
CA CYS A 109 -8.22 -37.80 -9.87
C CYS A 109 -9.10 -36.60 -9.53
N LEU A 110 -10.34 -36.85 -9.08
CA LEU A 110 -11.30 -35.82 -8.67
C LEU A 110 -10.70 -34.93 -7.57
N CYS A 111 -10.17 -35.50 -6.51
CA CYS A 111 -9.68 -34.73 -5.37
C CYS A 111 -8.49 -33.84 -5.72
N CYS A 112 -7.54 -34.35 -6.53
CA CYS A 112 -6.41 -33.55 -7.00
C CYS A 112 -6.85 -32.46 -7.97
N TYR A 113 -7.81 -32.73 -8.85
CA TYR A 113 -8.39 -31.71 -9.72
C TYR A 113 -9.01 -30.55 -8.92
N LEU A 114 -9.74 -30.86 -7.83
CA LEU A 114 -10.44 -29.85 -7.05
C LEU A 114 -9.54 -29.04 -6.12
N MET A 115 -8.50 -29.67 -5.53
CA MET A 115 -7.79 -29.10 -4.36
C MET A 115 -6.28 -28.92 -4.53
N LYS A 116 -5.65 -29.48 -5.58
CA LYS A 116 -4.21 -29.33 -5.80
C LYS A 116 -3.90 -27.96 -6.39
N PRO A 117 -2.89 -27.21 -5.87
CA PRO A 117 -2.45 -25.94 -6.46
C PRO A 117 -1.90 -26.15 -7.88
N GLU A 118 -2.20 -25.25 -8.80
CA GLU A 118 -1.80 -25.32 -10.22
C GLU A 118 -0.28 -25.10 -10.44
N THR A 119 0.43 -24.63 -9.44
CA THR A 119 1.85 -24.25 -9.51
C THR A 119 2.82 -25.43 -9.31
N GLU A 120 2.35 -26.58 -8.83
CA GLU A 120 3.19 -27.75 -8.61
C GLU A 120 3.10 -28.72 -9.79
N GLY A 121 4.17 -28.81 -10.55
CA GLY A 121 4.52 -29.71 -11.67
C GLY A 121 3.47 -30.71 -12.15
N GLY A 122 3.29 -30.78 -13.47
CA GLY A 122 2.21 -31.50 -14.14
C GLY A 122 1.99 -32.93 -13.66
N ASP A 123 1.00 -33.11 -12.77
CA ASP A 123 0.50 -34.45 -12.43
C ASP A 123 -0.39 -34.95 -13.55
N ALA A 124 -0.02 -36.07 -14.14
CA ALA A 124 -0.77 -36.68 -15.25
C ALA A 124 -2.25 -36.89 -14.87
N PHE A 125 -2.56 -37.20 -13.60
CA PHE A 125 -3.93 -37.40 -13.10
C PHE A 125 -4.79 -36.13 -13.01
N VAL A 126 -4.20 -34.97 -13.27
CA VAL A 126 -4.92 -33.68 -13.24
C VAL A 126 -4.91 -33.01 -14.63
N THR A 127 -3.87 -33.23 -15.44
CA THR A 127 -3.65 -32.50 -16.69
C THR A 127 -4.11 -33.29 -17.94
N ASN A 128 -3.37 -34.34 -18.28
CA ASN A 128 -3.61 -35.10 -19.51
C ASN A 128 -4.37 -36.40 -19.29
N GLY A 129 -4.51 -36.83 -18.05
CA GLY A 129 -4.98 -38.15 -17.69
C GLY A 129 -3.89 -39.21 -17.76
N PHE A 130 -4.08 -40.29 -17.04
CA PHE A 130 -3.21 -41.46 -17.08
C PHE A 130 -3.88 -42.57 -17.89
N SER A 131 -3.18 -43.05 -18.95
CA SER A 131 -3.72 -44.02 -19.92
C SER A 131 -2.86 -45.29 -20.07
N ASN A 132 -1.87 -45.50 -19.22
CA ASN A 132 -1.02 -46.69 -19.30
C ASN A 132 -1.61 -47.86 -18.51
N TRP A 133 -2.48 -48.63 -19.17
CA TRP A 133 -3.24 -49.72 -18.57
C TRP A 133 -2.37 -50.92 -18.11
N LYS A 134 -1.09 -50.92 -18.44
CA LYS A 134 -0.12 -51.93 -17.98
C LYS A 134 0.41 -51.66 -16.55
N LYS A 135 0.35 -50.39 -16.11
CA LYS A 135 1.04 -49.95 -14.89
C LYS A 135 0.05 -49.53 -13.80
N LYS A 136 -0.75 -50.47 -13.26
CA LYS A 136 -1.70 -50.25 -12.16
C LYS A 136 -1.03 -49.64 -10.91
N GLU A 137 0.23 -50.01 -10.65
CA GLU A 137 1.01 -49.50 -9.53
C GLU A 137 1.16 -47.99 -9.53
N ARG A 138 1.00 -47.33 -10.66
CA ARG A 138 0.99 -45.85 -10.76
C ARG A 138 -0.16 -45.18 -10.00
N LEU A 139 -1.30 -45.87 -9.85
CA LEU A 139 -2.41 -45.40 -9.03
C LEU A 139 -2.04 -45.38 -7.55
N GLN A 140 -1.33 -46.45 -7.07
CA GLN A 140 -0.84 -46.51 -5.69
C GLN A 140 0.24 -45.43 -5.44
N ILE A 141 1.15 -45.24 -6.40
CA ILE A 141 2.20 -44.20 -6.34
C ILE A 141 1.56 -42.80 -6.29
N HIS A 142 0.46 -42.56 -7.02
CA HIS A 142 -0.28 -41.28 -6.99
C HIS A 142 -0.89 -41.05 -5.63
N VAL A 143 -1.50 -42.06 -5.01
CA VAL A 143 -2.03 -41.95 -3.62
C VAL A 143 -0.89 -41.66 -2.63
N GLY A 144 0.22 -42.38 -2.76
CA GLY A 144 1.43 -42.17 -1.96
C GLY A 144 1.24 -42.42 -0.45
N ILE A 145 2.14 -41.84 0.34
CA ILE A 145 2.11 -41.89 1.82
C ILE A 145 1.19 -40.83 2.41
N HIS A 146 0.97 -40.85 3.73
CA HIS A 146 0.05 -39.99 4.47
C HIS A 146 0.12 -38.48 4.11
N ASP A 147 1.30 -37.92 3.85
CA ASP A 147 1.52 -36.52 3.53
C ASP A 147 1.67 -36.23 2.03
N SER A 148 1.33 -37.17 1.17
CA SER A 148 1.32 -36.95 -0.28
C SER A 148 0.35 -35.86 -0.69
N ALA A 149 0.60 -35.22 -1.84
CA ALA A 149 -0.28 -34.18 -2.40
C ALA A 149 -1.72 -34.69 -2.61
N HIS A 150 -1.86 -35.99 -2.98
CA HIS A 150 -3.18 -36.62 -3.11
C HIS A 150 -3.90 -36.68 -1.77
N ASN A 151 -3.23 -37.16 -0.72
CA ASN A 151 -3.85 -37.31 0.61
C ASN A 151 -4.14 -35.97 1.27
N GLN A 152 -3.36 -34.93 0.98
CA GLN A 152 -3.68 -33.56 1.36
C GLN A 152 -4.93 -33.02 0.63
N ALA A 153 -5.03 -33.26 -0.68
CA ALA A 153 -6.21 -32.91 -1.47
C ALA A 153 -7.45 -33.67 -0.99
N TRP A 154 -7.31 -34.97 -0.70
CA TRP A 154 -8.37 -35.82 -0.15
C TRP A 154 -8.91 -35.26 1.17
N ARG A 155 -8.04 -34.96 2.13
CA ARG A 155 -8.45 -34.36 3.43
C ARG A 155 -9.20 -33.06 3.27
N LYS A 156 -8.77 -32.20 2.30
CA LYS A 156 -9.50 -30.96 1.98
C LYS A 156 -10.89 -31.24 1.39
N CYS A 157 -11.02 -32.25 0.53
CA CYS A 157 -12.32 -32.67 0.00
C CYS A 157 -13.23 -33.21 1.11
N GLU A 158 -12.71 -34.06 1.99
CA GLU A 158 -13.48 -34.55 3.16
C GLU A 158 -13.91 -33.43 4.09
N ALA A 159 -13.00 -32.48 4.36
CA ALA A 159 -13.31 -31.32 5.17
C ALA A 159 -14.43 -30.47 4.54
N LEU A 160 -14.44 -30.33 3.20
CA LEU A 160 -15.48 -29.57 2.51
C LEU A 160 -16.86 -30.29 2.49
N MET A 161 -16.87 -31.63 2.49
CA MET A 161 -18.11 -32.45 2.38
C MET A 161 -18.73 -32.90 3.69
N ARG A 162 -18.06 -32.66 4.82
CA ARG A 162 -18.58 -33.04 6.15
C ARG A 162 -19.14 -31.85 6.94
N PRO A 163 -20.16 -31.12 6.46
CA PRO A 163 -20.75 -30.01 7.22
C PRO A 163 -21.33 -30.46 8.56
N LYS A 164 -21.72 -31.75 8.71
CA LYS A 164 -22.21 -32.31 10.00
C LYS A 164 -21.09 -32.64 11.01
N GLN A 165 -19.87 -32.80 10.59
CA GLN A 165 -18.66 -32.81 11.46
C GLN A 165 -17.97 -31.44 11.48
N HIS A 166 -18.35 -30.53 10.61
CA HIS A 166 -18.11 -29.12 10.83
C HIS A 166 -18.81 -28.75 12.13
N ILE A 167 -18.10 -28.08 12.91
CA ILE A 167 -18.35 -27.50 14.22
C ILE A 167 -19.74 -26.85 14.36
N THR A 168 -20.37 -26.39 13.28
CA THR A 168 -21.76 -25.88 13.23
C THR A 168 -22.81 -26.84 13.87
N ALA A 169 -22.74 -28.12 13.57
CA ALA A 169 -23.73 -29.08 14.13
C ALA A 169 -23.48 -29.44 15.62
N ALA A 170 -22.21 -29.27 16.08
CA ALA A 170 -21.88 -29.37 17.51
C ALA A 170 -22.22 -28.07 18.27
N ILE A 171 -22.26 -26.94 17.57
CA ILE A 171 -22.48 -25.58 18.07
C ILE A 171 -23.95 -25.31 18.37
N GLU A 172 -24.89 -25.83 17.58
CA GLU A 172 -26.37 -25.70 17.83
C GLU A 172 -26.78 -26.29 19.19
N LYS A 173 -25.92 -27.10 19.81
CA LYS A 173 -26.15 -27.71 21.13
C LYS A 173 -25.41 -27.04 22.30
N GLN A 174 -24.63 -25.94 22.05
CA GLN A 174 -23.94 -25.26 23.14
C GLN A 174 -24.90 -24.40 23.97
N SER A 175 -24.69 -24.37 25.29
CA SER A 175 -25.47 -23.49 26.16
C SER A 175 -25.25 -22.03 25.83
N GLU A 176 -26.25 -21.19 25.98
CA GLU A 176 -26.14 -19.71 25.80
C GLU A 176 -24.97 -19.11 26.59
N GLN A 177 -24.65 -19.70 27.74
CA GLN A 177 -23.49 -19.28 28.56
C GLN A 177 -22.16 -19.51 27.84
N ALA A 178 -22.02 -20.60 27.08
CA ALA A 178 -20.80 -20.87 26.34
C ALA A 178 -20.64 -19.87 25.16
N LYS A 179 -21.75 -19.49 24.52
CA LYS A 179 -21.76 -18.44 23.49
C LYS A 179 -21.35 -17.10 24.07
N LYS A 180 -21.94 -16.72 25.21
CA LYS A 180 -21.60 -15.47 25.90
C LYS A 180 -20.12 -15.43 26.30
N ASN A 181 -19.58 -16.49 26.85
CA ASN A 181 -18.16 -16.57 27.21
C ASN A 181 -17.26 -16.45 25.97
N TYR A 182 -17.65 -17.09 24.85
CA TYR A 182 -16.89 -16.97 23.59
C TYR A 182 -16.94 -15.56 23.03
N GLN A 183 -18.07 -14.86 23.11
CA GLN A 183 -18.21 -13.48 22.67
C GLN A 183 -17.33 -12.53 23.49
N ILE A 184 -17.34 -12.66 24.83
CA ILE A 184 -16.49 -11.88 25.73
C ILE A 184 -15.01 -12.11 25.37
N HIS A 185 -14.64 -13.36 25.16
CA HIS A 185 -13.26 -13.71 24.81
C HIS A 185 -12.85 -13.17 23.44
N LEU A 186 -13.72 -13.28 22.43
CA LEU A 186 -13.46 -12.76 21.08
C LEU A 186 -13.35 -11.23 21.10
N THR A 187 -14.22 -10.54 21.83
CA THR A 187 -14.16 -9.09 21.99
C THR A 187 -12.83 -8.66 22.64
N ALA A 188 -12.44 -9.30 23.74
CA ALA A 188 -11.17 -9.02 24.40
C ALA A 188 -9.95 -9.27 23.48
N THR A 189 -10.00 -10.35 22.68
CA THR A 189 -8.99 -10.66 21.66
C THR A 189 -8.90 -9.54 20.62
N ILE A 190 -10.04 -9.07 20.12
CA ILE A 190 -10.12 -7.98 19.13
C ILE A 190 -9.59 -6.68 19.74
N ASP A 191 -9.94 -6.34 20.98
CA ASP A 191 -9.46 -5.14 21.65
C ASP A 191 -7.93 -5.12 21.81
N CYS A 192 -7.34 -6.25 22.20
CA CYS A 192 -5.89 -6.41 22.24
C CYS A 192 -5.26 -6.25 20.85
N ILE A 193 -5.84 -6.85 19.82
CA ILE A 193 -5.37 -6.72 18.44
C ILE A 193 -5.50 -5.28 17.96
N ARG A 194 -6.60 -4.59 18.22
CA ARG A 194 -6.78 -3.17 17.88
C ARG A 194 -5.71 -2.30 18.51
N PHE A 195 -5.42 -2.51 19.80
CA PHE A 195 -4.36 -1.78 20.47
C PHE A 195 -3.00 -2.00 19.80
N LEU A 196 -2.64 -3.26 19.50
CA LEU A 196 -1.36 -3.59 18.88
C LEU A 196 -1.23 -3.05 17.45
N LEU A 197 -2.32 -3.09 16.68
CA LEU A 197 -2.38 -2.51 15.33
C LEU A 197 -2.17 -1.00 15.36
N ARG A 198 -2.88 -0.30 16.26
CA ARG A 198 -2.76 1.16 16.42
C ARG A 198 -1.36 1.62 16.81
N GLN A 199 -0.65 0.80 17.58
CA GLN A 199 0.72 1.07 18.03
C GLN A 199 1.78 0.54 17.06
N GLY A 200 1.40 -0.19 16.00
CA GLY A 200 2.34 -0.82 15.07
C GLY A 200 3.19 -1.92 15.72
N LEU A 201 2.73 -2.47 16.84
CA LEU A 201 3.49 -3.44 17.64
C LEU A 201 3.44 -4.85 17.04
N ALA A 202 4.49 -5.64 17.29
CA ALA A 202 4.49 -7.06 16.99
C ALA A 202 3.50 -7.79 17.91
N PHE A 203 2.86 -8.86 17.40
CA PHE A 203 1.93 -9.66 18.20
C PHE A 203 2.66 -10.73 18.98
N ARG A 204 3.57 -11.44 18.32
CA ARG A 204 4.23 -12.63 18.83
C ARG A 204 5.53 -12.32 19.57
N GLY A 205 5.86 -13.16 20.55
CA GLY A 205 7.18 -13.26 21.17
C GLY A 205 8.11 -14.19 20.40
N ASN A 206 9.32 -14.32 20.89
CA ASN A 206 10.28 -15.32 20.39
C ASN A 206 9.88 -16.74 20.84
N ASP A 207 9.32 -16.88 22.04
CA ASP A 207 8.85 -18.10 22.67
C ASP A 207 7.46 -17.85 23.28
N GLU A 208 6.44 -18.58 22.79
CA GLU A 208 5.05 -18.48 23.24
C GLU A 208 4.64 -19.69 24.13
N THR A 209 5.60 -20.48 24.60
CA THR A 209 5.33 -21.61 25.52
C THR A 209 4.89 -21.11 26.90
N ASP A 210 4.18 -21.97 27.63
CA ASP A 210 3.69 -21.63 28.99
C ASP A 210 4.83 -21.36 29.98
N ASP A 211 6.04 -21.86 29.73
CA ASP A 211 7.23 -21.65 30.54
C ASP A 211 7.98 -20.34 30.21
N SER A 212 7.58 -19.64 29.16
CA SER A 212 8.22 -18.39 28.72
C SER A 212 7.90 -17.24 29.67
N VAL A 213 8.93 -16.50 30.07
CA VAL A 213 8.80 -15.29 30.89
C VAL A 213 8.14 -14.13 30.11
N ASN A 214 8.20 -14.18 28.77
CA ASN A 214 7.57 -13.20 27.87
C ASN A 214 7.05 -13.91 26.63
N GLN A 215 5.76 -14.17 26.60
CA GLN A 215 5.08 -14.87 25.50
C GLN A 215 4.78 -13.95 24.29
N GLY A 216 5.12 -12.67 24.37
CA GLY A 216 4.88 -11.68 23.32
C GLY A 216 3.68 -10.77 23.59
N ASN A 217 3.68 -9.63 22.88
CA ASN A 217 2.78 -8.52 23.21
C ASN A 217 1.29 -8.91 23.23
N PHE A 218 0.87 -9.79 22.34
CA PHE A 218 -0.55 -10.18 22.27
C PHE A 218 -0.97 -10.99 23.49
N LEU A 219 -0.21 -12.02 23.87
CA LEU A 219 -0.54 -12.87 25.02
C LEU A 219 -0.37 -12.11 26.34
N GLU A 220 0.68 -11.32 26.46
CA GLU A 220 0.92 -10.48 27.64
C GLU A 220 -0.20 -9.44 27.83
N LEU A 221 -0.61 -8.76 26.76
CA LEU A 221 -1.71 -7.79 26.82
C LEU A 221 -3.05 -8.45 27.15
N LEU A 222 -3.30 -9.63 26.60
CA LEU A 222 -4.52 -10.39 26.86
C LEU A 222 -4.57 -10.91 28.31
N ASN A 223 -3.44 -11.37 28.84
CA ASN A 223 -3.28 -11.75 30.25
C ASN A 223 -3.45 -10.53 31.18
N PHE A 224 -2.86 -9.40 30.83
CA PHE A 224 -3.05 -8.15 31.57
C PHE A 224 -4.52 -7.74 31.63
N LEU A 225 -5.24 -7.80 30.51
CA LEU A 225 -6.66 -7.48 30.44
C LEU A 225 -7.50 -8.44 31.30
N ALA A 226 -7.18 -9.74 31.26
CA ALA A 226 -7.85 -10.76 32.08
C ALA A 226 -7.63 -10.53 33.59
N GLN A 227 -6.43 -10.14 34.01
CA GLN A 227 -6.15 -9.83 35.42
C GLN A 227 -6.94 -8.65 35.97
N HIS A 228 -7.38 -7.73 35.12
CA HIS A 228 -8.13 -6.52 35.52
C HIS A 228 -9.64 -6.62 35.24
N ASN A 229 -10.11 -7.73 34.64
CA ASN A 229 -11.54 -7.95 34.36
C ASN A 229 -11.94 -9.39 34.63
N GLU A 230 -12.72 -9.59 35.71
CA GLU A 230 -13.15 -10.92 36.16
C GLU A 230 -14.01 -11.67 35.13
N GLU A 231 -14.78 -10.98 34.27
CA GLU A 231 -15.58 -11.65 33.23
C GLU A 231 -14.67 -12.23 32.16
N ILE A 232 -13.64 -11.48 31.77
CA ILE A 232 -12.63 -11.91 30.80
C ILE A 232 -11.81 -13.06 31.41
N ASP A 233 -11.35 -12.94 32.64
CA ASP A 233 -10.59 -14.02 33.32
C ASP A 233 -11.41 -15.32 33.40
N ARG A 234 -12.69 -15.23 33.79
CA ARG A 234 -13.58 -16.39 33.80
C ARG A 234 -13.80 -16.99 32.41
N ALA A 235 -13.97 -16.16 31.37
CA ALA A 235 -14.13 -16.61 30.01
C ALA A 235 -12.86 -17.34 29.52
N PHE A 236 -11.68 -16.84 29.88
CA PHE A 236 -10.38 -17.42 29.56
C PHE A 236 -10.16 -18.79 30.25
N LYS A 237 -10.39 -18.87 31.56
CA LYS A 237 -10.22 -20.09 32.36
C LYS A 237 -11.18 -21.21 31.91
N ASN A 238 -12.37 -20.84 31.49
CA ASN A 238 -13.39 -21.78 31.02
C ASN A 238 -13.25 -22.15 29.53
N ALA A 239 -12.39 -21.46 28.76
CA ALA A 239 -12.19 -21.77 27.36
C ALA A 239 -11.40 -23.07 27.20
N ARG A 240 -11.97 -24.04 26.46
CA ARG A 240 -11.21 -25.24 26.06
C ARG A 240 -10.05 -24.84 25.15
N GLY A 241 -8.94 -25.58 25.18
CA GLY A 241 -7.70 -25.24 24.50
C GLY A 241 -7.84 -24.78 23.03
N ASN A 242 -8.78 -25.38 22.30
CA ASN A 242 -9.07 -25.05 20.90
C ASN A 242 -10.03 -23.86 20.70
N LEU A 243 -10.57 -23.26 21.78
CA LEU A 243 -11.44 -22.07 21.77
C LEU A 243 -10.74 -20.82 22.35
N LYS A 244 -9.47 -20.92 22.72
CA LYS A 244 -8.71 -19.80 23.29
C LYS A 244 -8.43 -18.65 22.33
N LEU A 245 -8.72 -18.76 21.04
CA LEU A 245 -8.55 -17.73 20.00
C LEU A 245 -7.13 -17.11 19.90
N ILE A 246 -6.13 -17.76 20.52
CA ILE A 246 -4.75 -17.27 20.61
C ILE A 246 -3.85 -17.69 19.44
N ALA A 247 -4.32 -18.61 18.59
CA ALA A 247 -3.53 -19.12 17.48
C ALA A 247 -3.15 -18.02 16.48
N PRO A 248 -1.91 -18.03 15.93
CA PRO A 248 -1.46 -17.02 14.97
C PRO A 248 -2.33 -16.88 13.73
N SER A 249 -2.98 -17.98 13.28
CA SER A 249 -3.94 -17.94 12.17
C SER A 249 -5.22 -17.18 12.52
N ILE A 250 -5.67 -17.27 13.76
CA ILE A 250 -6.85 -16.53 14.26
C ILE A 250 -6.52 -15.03 14.35
N GLN A 251 -5.34 -14.68 14.89
CA GLN A 251 -4.88 -13.30 14.93
C GLN A 251 -4.84 -12.68 13.52
N LYS A 252 -4.28 -13.41 12.54
CA LYS A 252 -4.26 -12.96 11.13
C LYS A 252 -5.65 -12.78 10.54
N ASP A 253 -6.57 -13.70 10.80
CA ASP A 253 -7.95 -13.60 10.33
C ASP A 253 -8.66 -12.37 10.90
N ILE A 254 -8.46 -12.05 12.20
CA ILE A 254 -9.03 -10.86 12.84
C ILE A 254 -8.40 -9.58 12.26
N VAL A 255 -7.10 -9.56 12.05
CA VAL A 255 -6.41 -8.42 11.40
C VAL A 255 -6.94 -8.21 9.99
N ARG A 256 -7.11 -9.29 9.22
CA ARG A 256 -7.70 -9.24 7.87
C ARG A 256 -9.14 -8.73 7.89
N ALA A 257 -9.95 -9.16 8.85
CA ALA A 257 -11.32 -8.65 9.03
C ALA A 257 -11.32 -7.14 9.31
N ALA A 258 -10.44 -6.69 10.22
CA ALA A 258 -10.30 -5.28 10.54
C ALA A 258 -9.85 -4.45 9.34
N ALA A 259 -8.86 -4.91 8.58
CA ALA A 259 -8.38 -4.24 7.38
C ALA A 259 -9.46 -4.19 6.29
N SER A 260 -10.17 -5.30 6.07
CA SER A 260 -11.26 -5.37 5.09
C SER A 260 -12.39 -4.38 5.40
N GLU A 261 -12.82 -4.31 6.67
CA GLU A 261 -13.85 -3.34 7.08
C GLU A 261 -13.34 -1.89 6.96
N THR A 262 -12.06 -1.63 7.26
CA THR A 262 -11.46 -0.31 7.08
C THR A 262 -11.46 0.11 5.61
N THR A 263 -10.96 -0.76 4.72
CA THR A 263 -10.95 -0.48 3.28
C THR A 263 -12.36 -0.33 2.71
N LYS A 264 -13.32 -1.13 3.21
CA LYS A 264 -14.72 -1.02 2.78
C LYS A 264 -15.30 0.35 3.09
N VAL A 265 -15.06 0.92 4.27
CA VAL A 265 -15.52 2.28 4.61
C VAL A 265 -14.92 3.31 3.64
N ILE A 266 -13.64 3.18 3.26
CA ILE A 266 -12.99 4.08 2.31
C ILE A 266 -13.62 3.95 0.91
N VAL A 267 -13.87 2.74 0.44
CA VAL A 267 -14.48 2.49 -0.88
C VAL A 267 -15.94 2.93 -0.91
N ASP A 268 -16.67 2.76 0.19
CA ASP A 268 -18.05 3.23 0.33
C ASP A 268 -18.13 4.79 0.35
N ASP A 269 -17.13 5.46 0.96
CA ASP A 269 -17.01 6.93 0.93
C ASP A 269 -16.69 7.44 -0.48
N LEU A 270 -15.80 6.75 -1.21
CA LEU A 270 -15.54 7.03 -2.63
C LEU A 270 -16.79 6.81 -3.49
N GLY A 271 -17.57 5.76 -3.23
CA GLY A 271 -18.77 5.42 -4.01
C GLY A 271 -18.49 5.35 -5.51
N ASP A 272 -19.30 6.05 -6.32
CA ASP A 272 -19.16 6.12 -7.78
C ASP A 272 -18.35 7.33 -8.27
N GLU A 273 -17.71 8.09 -7.37
CA GLU A 273 -16.96 9.29 -7.74
C GLU A 273 -15.72 9.00 -8.58
N LEU A 274 -15.28 10.00 -9.32
CA LEU A 274 -14.01 9.99 -10.06
C LEU A 274 -12.84 10.12 -9.07
N PHE A 275 -11.73 9.48 -9.37
CA PHE A 275 -10.56 9.50 -8.49
C PHE A 275 -9.23 9.58 -9.24
N ALA A 276 -8.18 9.94 -8.53
CA ALA A 276 -6.80 9.79 -8.99
C ALA A 276 -6.09 8.69 -8.19
N VAL A 277 -5.06 8.11 -8.81
CA VAL A 277 -4.15 7.16 -8.17
C VAL A 277 -2.81 7.81 -7.91
N LEU A 278 -2.28 7.64 -6.71
CA LEU A 278 -0.93 8.00 -6.32
C LEU A 278 -0.17 6.69 -6.13
N VAL A 279 0.95 6.53 -6.81
CA VAL A 279 1.74 5.29 -6.76
C VAL A 279 3.21 5.62 -6.51
N ASP A 280 3.88 4.79 -5.74
CA ASP A 280 5.32 4.84 -5.53
C ASP A 280 5.83 3.46 -5.14
N GLU A 281 7.14 3.22 -5.27
CA GLU A 281 7.80 1.93 -4.99
C GLU A 281 8.92 2.11 -3.97
N ALA A 282 9.03 1.15 -3.07
CA ALA A 282 10.17 1.09 -2.16
C ALA A 282 10.49 -0.35 -1.76
N ARG A 283 11.75 -0.56 -1.39
CA ARG A 283 12.19 -1.84 -0.83
C ARG A 283 11.83 -1.95 0.64
N ASP A 284 11.25 -3.07 0.99
CA ASP A 284 11.08 -3.41 2.40
C ASP A 284 12.41 -3.93 3.02
N ILE A 285 12.41 -4.13 4.33
CA ILE A 285 13.59 -4.62 5.07
C ILE A 285 14.02 -6.04 4.63
N SER A 286 13.15 -6.80 3.93
CA SER A 286 13.43 -8.12 3.38
C SER A 286 13.93 -8.06 1.94
N ILE A 287 14.23 -6.85 1.43
CA ILE A 287 14.69 -6.59 0.04
C ILE A 287 13.63 -6.99 -1.00
N LYS A 288 12.36 -6.90 -0.66
CA LYS A 288 11.25 -7.06 -1.60
C LYS A 288 10.80 -5.68 -2.08
N GLU A 289 10.57 -5.56 -3.38
CA GLU A 289 9.96 -4.35 -3.96
C GLU A 289 8.47 -4.32 -3.63
N GLN A 290 8.04 -3.25 -3.01
CA GLN A 290 6.67 -3.03 -2.59
C GLN A 290 6.11 -1.79 -3.29
N MET A 291 4.98 -1.94 -3.98
CA MET A 291 4.26 -0.84 -4.60
C MET A 291 3.14 -0.40 -3.65
N SER A 292 3.15 0.87 -3.27
CA SER A 292 2.11 1.50 -2.46
C SER A 292 1.14 2.25 -3.36
N VAL A 293 -0.16 2.12 -3.09
CA VAL A 293 -1.23 2.79 -3.84
C VAL A 293 -2.12 3.57 -2.87
N CYS A 294 -2.27 4.88 -3.14
CA CYS A 294 -3.26 5.72 -2.48
C CYS A 294 -4.28 6.23 -3.50
N LEU A 295 -5.52 6.38 -3.07
CA LEU A 295 -6.60 7.02 -3.83
C LEU A 295 -6.73 8.49 -3.41
N ARG A 296 -6.97 9.37 -4.38
CA ARG A 296 -7.33 10.77 -4.14
C ARG A 296 -8.65 11.05 -4.82
N TYR A 297 -9.63 11.55 -4.09
CA TYR A 297 -10.98 11.84 -4.58
C TYR A 297 -11.63 12.99 -3.82
N VAL A 298 -12.78 13.44 -4.29
CA VAL A 298 -13.63 14.41 -3.60
C VAL A 298 -14.88 13.68 -3.12
N ASN A 299 -15.09 13.64 -1.82
CA ASN A 299 -16.22 12.94 -1.23
C ASN A 299 -17.55 13.73 -1.41
N LYS A 300 -18.65 13.20 -0.89
CA LYS A 300 -19.98 13.81 -1.01
C LYS A 300 -20.10 15.15 -0.31
N GLU A 301 -19.27 15.40 0.69
CA GLU A 301 -19.17 16.66 1.43
C GLU A 301 -18.30 17.70 0.70
N GLY A 302 -17.78 17.39 -0.48
CA GLY A 302 -16.91 18.26 -1.26
C GLY A 302 -15.48 18.35 -0.73
N GLN A 303 -15.08 17.45 0.15
CA GLN A 303 -13.74 17.41 0.74
C GLN A 303 -12.81 16.55 -0.10
N VAL A 304 -11.59 17.04 -0.31
CA VAL A 304 -10.52 16.23 -0.89
C VAL A 304 -10.06 15.21 0.14
N ARG A 305 -10.02 13.96 -0.26
CA ARG A 305 -9.56 12.81 0.55
C ARG A 305 -8.40 12.12 -0.13
N GLU A 306 -7.41 11.72 0.66
CA GLU A 306 -6.34 10.82 0.23
C GLU A 306 -6.29 9.65 1.21
N HIS A 307 -6.57 8.45 0.72
CA HIS A 307 -6.59 7.23 1.51
C HIS A 307 -5.65 6.17 0.94
N PHE A 308 -4.99 5.45 1.82
CA PHE A 308 -4.16 4.30 1.47
C PHE A 308 -5.05 3.12 1.09
N LEU A 309 -4.94 2.64 -0.15
CA LEU A 309 -5.72 1.49 -0.63
C LEU A 309 -5.01 0.18 -0.35
N GLY A 310 -3.70 0.11 -0.53
CA GLY A 310 -2.97 -1.12 -0.30
C GLY A 310 -1.50 -1.08 -0.71
N LEU A 311 -0.77 -2.06 -0.20
CA LEU A 311 0.62 -2.37 -0.54
C LEU A 311 0.66 -3.68 -1.32
N VAL A 312 1.31 -3.69 -2.47
CA VAL A 312 1.40 -4.86 -3.35
C VAL A 312 2.87 -5.21 -3.58
N HIS A 313 3.24 -6.47 -3.31
CA HIS A 313 4.57 -6.96 -3.69
C HIS A 313 4.66 -7.11 -5.20
N VAL A 314 5.67 -6.49 -5.80
CA VAL A 314 5.97 -6.57 -7.23
C VAL A 314 7.31 -7.27 -7.43
N SER A 315 7.32 -8.32 -8.23
CA SER A 315 8.54 -9.08 -8.51
C SER A 315 9.48 -8.35 -9.48
N ASN A 316 8.96 -7.36 -10.22
CA ASN A 316 9.69 -6.58 -11.19
C ASN A 316 9.09 -5.17 -11.26
N THR A 317 9.94 -4.16 -11.25
CA THR A 317 9.56 -2.74 -11.29
C THR A 317 9.38 -2.20 -12.71
N ASN A 318 9.26 -3.06 -13.74
CA ASN A 318 8.91 -2.57 -15.07
C ASN A 318 7.45 -2.06 -15.11
N ALA A 319 7.18 -1.11 -15.98
CA ALA A 319 5.89 -0.43 -16.08
C ALA A 319 4.69 -1.37 -16.29
N LEU A 320 4.86 -2.46 -17.04
CA LEU A 320 3.79 -3.44 -17.27
C LEU A 320 3.46 -4.22 -15.99
N SER A 321 4.47 -4.65 -15.23
CA SER A 321 4.26 -5.35 -13.95
C SER A 321 3.56 -4.44 -12.93
N LEU A 322 3.96 -3.16 -12.86
CA LEU A 322 3.32 -2.17 -12.00
C LEU A 322 1.86 -1.93 -12.41
N LYS A 323 1.59 -1.80 -13.72
CA LYS A 323 0.22 -1.66 -14.22
C LYS A 323 -0.66 -2.85 -13.85
N LEU A 324 -0.18 -4.08 -14.10
CA LEU A 324 -0.93 -5.30 -13.75
C LEU A 324 -1.18 -5.41 -12.25
N ALA A 325 -0.21 -5.04 -11.42
CA ALA A 325 -0.36 -5.03 -9.97
C ALA A 325 -1.39 -3.97 -9.52
N LEU A 326 -1.37 -2.77 -10.11
CA LEU A 326 -2.37 -1.73 -9.87
C LEU A 326 -3.77 -2.18 -10.28
N GLU A 327 -3.92 -2.75 -11.47
CA GLU A 327 -5.22 -3.27 -11.95
C GLU A 327 -5.76 -4.36 -11.04
N SER A 328 -4.93 -5.32 -10.65
CA SER A 328 -5.32 -6.39 -9.74
C SER A 328 -5.76 -5.85 -8.37
N LEU A 329 -5.10 -4.82 -7.86
CA LEU A 329 -5.49 -4.18 -6.61
C LEU A 329 -6.85 -3.46 -6.75
N LEU A 330 -7.03 -2.67 -7.81
CA LEU A 330 -8.29 -1.97 -8.08
C LEU A 330 -9.45 -2.96 -8.28
N GLU A 331 -9.25 -4.04 -9.03
CA GLU A 331 -10.25 -5.10 -9.23
C GLU A 331 -10.66 -5.78 -7.91
N THR A 332 -9.73 -5.93 -6.96
CA THR A 332 -10.03 -6.50 -5.63
C THR A 332 -11.12 -5.71 -4.90
N TYR A 333 -11.19 -4.41 -5.15
CA TYR A 333 -12.17 -3.50 -4.53
C TYR A 333 -13.27 -3.03 -5.50
N ASN A 334 -13.45 -3.69 -6.63
CA ASN A 334 -14.40 -3.33 -7.70
C ASN A 334 -14.20 -1.90 -8.24
N LEU A 335 -12.99 -1.38 -8.20
CA LEU A 335 -12.63 -0.10 -8.78
C LEU A 335 -12.15 -0.28 -10.22
N SER A 336 -12.51 0.65 -11.11
CA SER A 336 -12.14 0.57 -12.53
C SER A 336 -11.19 1.71 -12.93
N LEU A 337 -10.18 1.39 -13.74
CA LEU A 337 -9.32 2.40 -14.37
C LEU A 337 -10.09 3.42 -15.21
N SER A 338 -11.29 3.10 -15.70
CA SER A 338 -12.14 4.04 -16.47
C SER A 338 -12.58 5.26 -15.64
N ARG A 339 -12.63 5.15 -14.31
CA ARG A 339 -12.97 6.21 -13.38
C ARG A 339 -11.78 7.08 -12.97
N VAL A 340 -10.56 6.69 -13.31
CA VAL A 340 -9.34 7.45 -12.99
C VAL A 340 -9.28 8.72 -13.84
N ARG A 341 -9.05 9.87 -13.21
CA ARG A 341 -8.88 11.18 -13.87
C ARG A 341 -7.54 11.83 -13.60
N GLY A 342 -6.77 11.25 -12.69
CA GLY A 342 -5.42 11.69 -12.37
C GLY A 342 -4.51 10.54 -12.00
N GLN A 343 -3.24 10.66 -12.32
CA GLN A 343 -2.19 9.73 -11.91
C GLN A 343 -0.97 10.51 -11.45
N GLY A 344 -0.50 10.26 -10.24
CA GLY A 344 0.59 10.96 -9.59
C GLY A 344 1.74 10.04 -9.22
N TYR A 345 2.92 10.26 -9.79
CA TYR A 345 4.14 9.51 -9.54
C TYR A 345 5.36 10.42 -9.49
N ASP A 346 6.48 9.85 -9.14
CA ASP A 346 7.79 10.48 -9.32
C ASP A 346 8.23 10.51 -10.79
N GLY A 347 9.43 10.98 -11.04
CA GLY A 347 10.04 11.11 -12.37
C GLY A 347 10.85 9.89 -12.82
N ALA A 348 10.71 8.73 -12.21
CA ALA A 348 11.44 7.53 -12.61
C ALA A 348 11.05 7.07 -14.03
N SER A 349 11.98 6.47 -14.76
CA SER A 349 11.78 6.10 -16.18
C SER A 349 10.69 5.05 -16.40
N ASN A 350 10.52 4.11 -15.46
CA ASN A 350 9.44 3.12 -15.44
C ASN A 350 8.07 3.75 -15.17
N MET A 351 8.04 4.90 -14.47
CA MET A 351 6.82 5.65 -14.16
C MET A 351 6.44 6.61 -15.29
N GLN A 352 7.34 7.53 -15.69
CA GLN A 352 7.03 8.62 -16.64
C GLN A 352 7.47 8.37 -18.09
N GLY A 353 8.12 7.24 -18.40
CA GLY A 353 8.67 6.97 -19.73
C GLY A 353 7.66 7.24 -20.86
N GLU A 354 8.09 7.98 -21.89
CA GLU A 354 7.22 8.51 -22.95
C GLU A 354 6.54 7.39 -23.78
N PHE A 355 7.25 6.28 -24.02
CA PHE A 355 6.73 5.19 -24.84
C PHE A 355 6.11 4.05 -24.05
N ASN A 356 6.73 3.66 -22.94
CA ASN A 356 6.39 2.46 -22.19
C ASN A 356 6.37 2.67 -20.66
N GLY A 357 6.34 3.90 -20.17
CA GLY A 357 6.17 4.18 -18.74
C GLY A 357 4.75 3.88 -18.27
N LEU A 358 4.57 3.69 -16.97
CA LEU A 358 3.26 3.41 -16.35
C LEU A 358 2.21 4.45 -16.77
N LYS A 359 2.56 5.75 -16.78
CA LYS A 359 1.66 6.82 -17.25
C LYS A 359 1.13 6.56 -18.64
N THR A 360 2.01 6.13 -19.56
CA THR A 360 1.67 5.93 -20.96
C THR A 360 0.80 4.69 -21.13
N LEU A 361 1.06 3.63 -20.36
CA LEU A 361 0.24 2.41 -20.38
C LEU A 361 -1.18 2.68 -19.87
N ILE A 362 -1.33 3.49 -18.84
CA ILE A 362 -2.66 3.89 -18.32
C ILE A 362 -3.36 4.83 -19.33
N LEU A 363 -2.67 5.84 -19.88
CA LEU A 363 -3.23 6.77 -20.85
C LEU A 363 -3.71 6.08 -22.16
N LYS A 364 -3.07 4.98 -22.56
CA LYS A 364 -3.53 4.17 -23.71
C LYS A 364 -4.91 3.52 -23.48
N GLU A 365 -5.26 3.24 -22.23
CA GLU A 365 -6.56 2.65 -21.88
C GLU A 365 -7.58 3.69 -21.46
N ASN A 366 -7.12 4.71 -20.75
CA ASN A 366 -7.93 5.83 -20.28
C ASN A 366 -7.19 7.14 -20.56
N SER A 367 -7.46 7.77 -21.67
CA SER A 367 -6.83 9.03 -22.11
C SER A 367 -7.12 10.23 -21.19
N TYR A 368 -8.09 10.10 -20.30
CA TYR A 368 -8.50 11.15 -19.36
C TYR A 368 -7.82 11.03 -18.00
N ALA A 369 -7.01 10.03 -17.76
CA ALA A 369 -6.20 9.87 -16.56
C ALA A 369 -4.92 10.72 -16.66
N PHE A 370 -5.02 12.04 -16.47
CA PHE A 370 -3.89 12.94 -16.66
C PHE A 370 -2.76 12.70 -15.65
N TYR A 371 -1.55 12.61 -16.18
CA TYR A 371 -0.35 12.45 -15.34
C TYR A 371 0.12 13.78 -14.78
N VAL A 372 0.34 13.81 -13.48
CA VAL A 372 0.98 14.91 -12.79
C VAL A 372 2.26 14.39 -12.12
N HIS A 373 3.40 14.91 -12.56
CA HIS A 373 4.66 14.64 -11.87
C HIS A 373 4.65 15.31 -10.50
N CYS A 374 4.93 14.58 -9.44
CA CYS A 374 4.95 15.05 -8.06
C CYS A 374 5.73 16.38 -7.94
N PHE A 375 5.05 17.46 -7.55
CA PHE A 375 5.66 18.78 -7.46
C PHE A 375 6.74 18.85 -6.38
N ALA A 376 6.57 18.13 -5.27
CA ALA A 376 7.60 18.04 -4.23
C ALA A 376 8.85 17.35 -4.77
N HIS A 377 8.70 16.28 -5.58
CA HIS A 377 9.84 15.61 -6.23
C HIS A 377 10.51 16.51 -7.27
N GLN A 378 9.75 17.22 -8.09
CA GLN A 378 10.29 18.20 -9.05
C GLN A 378 11.11 19.30 -8.34
N LEU A 379 10.58 19.84 -7.23
CA LEU A 379 11.30 20.82 -6.41
C LEU A 379 12.61 20.24 -5.89
N GLN A 380 12.59 19.01 -5.40
CA GLN A 380 13.76 18.28 -4.93
C GLN A 380 14.82 18.14 -6.05
N LEU A 381 14.41 17.69 -7.25
CA LEU A 381 15.31 17.54 -8.39
C LEU A 381 15.91 18.87 -8.84
N ALA A 382 15.14 19.96 -8.80
CA ALA A 382 15.63 21.30 -9.12
C ALA A 382 16.73 21.73 -8.15
N LEU A 383 16.50 21.57 -6.83
CA LEU A 383 17.49 21.89 -5.79
C LEU A 383 18.76 21.07 -5.92
N VAL A 384 18.66 19.75 -6.12
CA VAL A 384 19.80 18.85 -6.36
C VAL A 384 20.60 19.30 -7.57
N THR A 385 19.92 19.63 -8.66
CA THR A 385 20.58 20.03 -9.91
C THR A 385 21.34 21.34 -9.76
N VAL A 386 20.75 22.34 -9.09
CA VAL A 386 21.40 23.62 -8.84
C VAL A 386 22.61 23.46 -7.91
N ALA A 387 22.42 22.73 -6.80
CA ALA A 387 23.49 22.52 -5.83
C ALA A 387 24.70 21.78 -6.43
N LYS A 388 24.46 20.76 -7.28
CA LYS A 388 25.56 20.04 -7.95
C LYS A 388 26.30 20.85 -8.99
N LYS A 389 25.67 21.88 -9.57
CA LYS A 389 26.28 22.75 -10.57
C LYS A 389 27.12 23.91 -9.98
N GLN A 390 26.93 24.24 -8.71
CA GLN A 390 27.61 25.30 -8.01
C GLN A 390 28.67 24.71 -7.08
N VAL A 391 29.94 24.91 -7.41
CA VAL A 391 31.10 24.32 -6.70
C VAL A 391 31.10 24.75 -5.23
N GLU A 392 30.87 26.02 -4.95
CA GLU A 392 30.86 26.58 -3.59
C GLU A 392 29.78 25.97 -2.71
N ILE A 393 28.60 25.71 -3.29
CA ILE A 393 27.47 25.06 -2.57
C ILE A 393 27.76 23.58 -2.34
N ALA A 394 28.35 22.89 -3.30
CA ALA A 394 28.77 21.49 -3.12
C ALA A 394 29.84 21.39 -2.02
N LEU A 395 30.81 22.31 -1.99
CA LEU A 395 31.82 22.39 -0.94
C LEU A 395 31.19 22.65 0.44
N LEU A 396 30.26 23.60 0.53
CA LEU A 396 29.50 23.86 1.79
C LEU A 396 28.89 22.58 2.36
N PHE A 397 28.15 21.81 1.54
CA PHE A 397 27.49 20.59 2.05
C PHE A 397 28.48 19.45 2.36
N ASN A 398 29.61 19.36 1.65
CA ASN A 398 30.68 18.43 2.00
C ASN A 398 31.29 18.79 3.35
N LEU A 399 31.57 20.08 3.58
CA LEU A 399 32.10 20.59 4.85
C LEU A 399 31.10 20.34 6.00
N LEU A 400 29.79 20.59 5.80
CA LEU A 400 28.75 20.29 6.77
C LEU A 400 28.72 18.78 7.12
N THR A 401 28.90 17.93 6.12
CA THR A 401 28.97 16.48 6.33
C THR A 401 30.19 16.08 7.15
N ASN A 402 31.35 16.60 6.82
CA ASN A 402 32.60 16.34 7.55
C ASN A 402 32.51 16.87 8.99
N LEU A 403 31.95 18.06 9.18
CA LEU A 403 31.71 18.64 10.49
C LEU A 403 30.83 17.75 11.37
N CYS A 404 29.70 17.27 10.83
CA CYS A 404 28.82 16.32 11.51
C CYS A 404 29.54 15.01 11.86
N ASN A 405 30.43 14.53 10.97
CA ASN A 405 31.19 13.31 11.21
C ASN A 405 32.22 13.51 12.33
N VAL A 406 33.00 14.60 12.30
CA VAL A 406 34.04 14.87 13.30
C VAL A 406 33.44 15.10 14.69
N VAL A 407 32.39 15.92 14.79
CA VAL A 407 31.69 16.20 16.05
C VAL A 407 30.94 14.96 16.55
N GLY A 408 30.37 14.20 15.63
CA GLY A 408 29.60 12.99 15.96
C GLY A 408 30.43 11.71 16.13
N ALA A 409 31.76 11.73 15.96
CA ALA A 409 32.60 10.52 15.90
C ALA A 409 32.72 9.77 17.24
N SER A 410 32.53 10.41 18.38
CA SER A 410 32.62 9.77 19.69
C SER A 410 31.55 10.25 20.67
N CYS A 411 31.22 9.42 21.64
CA CYS A 411 30.30 9.79 22.74
C CYS A 411 30.84 11.02 23.48
N LYS A 412 32.15 11.05 23.79
CA LYS A 412 32.77 12.18 24.48
C LYS A 412 32.56 13.52 23.77
N ARG A 413 32.77 13.58 22.44
CA ARG A 413 32.55 14.82 21.66
C ARG A 413 31.07 15.23 21.64
N ARG A 414 30.17 14.27 21.58
CA ARG A 414 28.71 14.53 21.66
C ARG A 414 28.31 15.07 23.03
N ASP A 415 28.85 14.50 24.09
CA ASP A 415 28.59 14.96 25.46
C ASP A 415 29.16 16.38 25.64
N MET A 416 30.37 16.67 25.17
CA MET A 416 30.94 18.03 25.18
C MET A 416 30.05 19.04 24.43
N LEU A 417 29.50 18.65 23.26
CA LEU A 417 28.58 19.50 22.52
C LEU A 417 27.33 19.82 23.36
N ARG A 418 26.77 18.81 24.04
CA ARG A 418 25.60 18.93 24.91
C ARG A 418 25.87 19.83 26.12
N ASP A 419 26.99 19.60 26.79
CA ASP A 419 27.36 20.36 27.99
C ASP A 419 27.62 21.84 27.65
N SER A 420 28.30 22.09 26.51
CA SER A 420 28.49 23.44 25.99
C SER A 420 27.18 24.13 25.61
N GLN A 421 26.26 23.40 24.97
CA GLN A 421 24.93 23.92 24.66
C GLN A 421 24.11 24.20 25.91
N MET A 422 24.12 23.29 26.88
CA MET A 422 23.40 23.44 28.14
C MET A 422 23.87 24.65 28.89
N THR A 423 25.20 24.85 29.03
CA THR A 423 25.80 26.01 29.67
C THR A 423 25.33 27.31 29.06
N LYS A 424 25.40 27.43 27.70
CA LYS A 424 24.94 28.62 26.98
C LYS A 424 23.44 28.86 27.09
N THR A 425 22.64 27.79 27.09
CA THR A 425 21.19 27.90 27.32
C THR A 425 20.87 28.43 28.71
N ILE A 426 21.61 27.96 29.73
CA ILE A 426 21.47 28.47 31.11
C ILE A 426 21.88 29.94 31.23
N GLU A 427 22.96 30.34 30.56
CA GLU A 427 23.41 31.74 30.52
C GLU A 427 22.39 32.63 29.82
N ALA A 428 21.86 32.24 28.67
CA ALA A 428 20.85 32.97 27.92
C ALA A 428 19.50 33.07 28.64
N LEU A 429 19.14 32.03 29.44
CA LEU A 429 18.00 32.09 30.33
C LEU A 429 18.21 33.07 31.51
N LYS A 430 19.43 33.13 32.08
CA LYS A 430 19.77 34.06 33.14
C LYS A 430 19.85 35.51 32.66
N SER A 431 20.32 35.74 31.43
CA SER A 431 20.35 37.08 30.81
C SER A 431 18.99 37.58 30.33
N GLY A 432 17.98 36.68 30.27
CA GLY A 432 16.67 37.01 29.71
C GLY A 432 16.58 37.06 28.19
N GLU A 433 17.61 36.63 27.49
CA GLU A 433 17.64 36.57 26.03
C GLU A 433 16.68 35.53 25.46
N ILE A 434 16.45 34.43 26.21
CA ILE A 434 15.49 33.39 25.84
C ILE A 434 14.48 33.15 26.98
N SER A 435 13.26 32.74 26.60
CA SER A 435 12.22 32.43 27.59
C SER A 435 12.22 30.95 27.97
N SER A 436 11.87 30.64 29.23
CA SER A 436 11.63 29.29 29.68
C SER A 436 10.18 28.86 29.38
N GLY A 437 9.98 27.59 28.99
CA GLY A 437 8.64 27.03 28.79
C GLY A 437 8.69 25.54 28.56
N ARG A 438 7.55 24.85 28.71
CA ARG A 438 7.45 23.41 28.53
C ARG A 438 7.68 23.06 27.06
N GLY A 439 8.75 22.31 26.76
CA GLY A 439 9.15 21.93 25.40
C GLY A 439 10.02 22.96 24.69
N LEU A 440 10.28 24.15 25.28
CA LEU A 440 11.26 25.09 24.79
C LEU A 440 12.67 24.67 25.22
N ASN A 441 13.69 25.05 24.44
CA ASN A 441 15.10 24.82 24.74
C ASN A 441 15.47 23.32 24.91
N GLN A 442 14.85 22.44 24.10
CA GLN A 442 15.19 21.02 24.09
C GLN A 442 16.63 20.83 23.55
N GLU A 443 17.26 19.78 24.08
CA GLU A 443 18.57 19.34 23.59
C GLU A 443 18.55 19.11 22.07
N THR A 444 19.47 19.79 21.37
CA THR A 444 19.58 19.71 19.92
C THR A 444 20.89 19.05 19.53
N ALA A 445 20.82 17.97 18.75
CA ALA A 445 22.01 17.30 18.23
C ALA A 445 22.29 17.74 16.78
N LEU A 446 23.57 17.88 16.46
CA LEU A 446 23.99 18.06 15.05
C LEU A 446 23.76 16.74 14.31
N LYS A 447 22.93 16.75 13.26
CA LYS A 447 22.61 15.59 12.44
C LYS A 447 23.10 15.81 11.00
N ARG A 448 23.68 14.76 10.44
CA ARG A 448 23.99 14.72 9.01
C ARG A 448 22.70 14.79 8.19
N ALA A 449 22.71 15.60 7.13
CA ALA A 449 21.62 15.64 6.17
C ALA A 449 21.52 14.31 5.42
N GLY A 450 20.29 13.91 5.06
CA GLY A 450 20.04 12.74 4.22
C GLY A 450 20.33 13.07 2.76
N ASP A 451 20.86 12.10 2.02
CA ASP A 451 21.30 12.30 0.63
C ASP A 451 20.17 12.60 -0.35
N THR A 452 18.91 12.24 0.01
CA THR A 452 17.75 12.29 -0.89
C THR A 452 16.74 13.40 -0.58
N ARG A 453 16.82 14.07 0.58
CA ARG A 453 15.80 15.06 1.01
C ARG A 453 16.43 16.39 1.43
N TRP A 454 16.28 17.42 0.63
CA TRP A 454 16.84 18.75 0.88
C TRP A 454 16.27 19.48 2.11
N GLY A 455 15.09 19.13 2.57
CA GLY A 455 14.57 19.59 3.87
C GLY A 455 15.50 19.23 5.04
N SER A 456 16.17 18.07 4.98
CA SER A 456 17.18 17.69 5.99
C SER A 456 18.42 18.57 5.97
N HIS A 457 18.82 19.09 4.80
CA HIS A 457 19.93 20.04 4.64
C HIS A 457 19.59 21.37 5.31
N TYR A 458 18.36 21.86 5.14
CA TYR A 458 17.88 23.06 5.82
C TYR A 458 17.94 22.91 7.34
N GLU A 459 17.47 21.80 7.86
CA GLU A 459 17.53 21.52 9.30
C GLU A 459 18.97 21.43 9.82
N THR A 460 19.87 20.80 9.07
CA THR A 460 21.32 20.75 9.42
C THR A 460 21.92 22.15 9.49
N ILE A 461 21.60 23.04 8.55
CA ILE A 461 22.04 24.43 8.56
C ILE A 461 21.51 25.17 9.79
N LEU A 462 20.22 25.08 10.08
CA LEU A 462 19.62 25.74 11.25
C LEU A 462 20.26 25.25 12.56
N ARG A 463 20.47 23.95 12.70
CA ARG A 463 21.13 23.35 13.86
C ARG A 463 22.57 23.81 13.99
N LEU A 464 23.33 23.88 12.89
CA LEU A 464 24.70 24.38 12.91
C LEU A 464 24.72 25.83 13.36
N ILE A 465 23.87 26.70 12.83
CA ILE A 465 23.82 28.12 13.23
C ILE A 465 23.53 28.24 14.73
N SER A 466 22.57 27.47 15.26
CA SER A 466 22.24 27.51 16.70
C SER A 466 23.33 26.93 17.59
N LEU A 467 24.08 25.93 17.11
CA LEU A 467 25.12 25.25 17.85
C LEU A 467 26.53 25.76 17.53
N PHE A 468 26.66 26.77 16.64
CA PHE A 468 27.94 27.20 16.08
C PHE A 468 29.04 27.43 17.13
N PRO A 469 28.78 28.19 18.21
CA PRO A 469 29.80 28.39 19.24
C PRO A 469 30.17 27.10 20.00
N SER A 470 29.24 26.17 20.15
CA SER A 470 29.49 24.87 20.82
C SER A 470 30.26 23.91 19.92
N VAL A 471 30.01 23.98 18.62
CA VAL A 471 30.77 23.22 17.59
C VAL A 471 32.22 23.70 17.55
N VAL A 472 32.48 25.02 17.59
CA VAL A 472 33.84 25.59 17.66
C VAL A 472 34.55 25.03 18.88
N ASN A 473 33.98 25.09 20.07
CA ASN A 473 34.60 24.55 21.30
C ASN A 473 34.97 23.06 21.18
N VAL A 474 34.11 22.25 20.53
CA VAL A 474 34.41 20.81 20.33
C VAL A 474 35.57 20.63 19.34
N LEU A 475 35.64 21.45 18.27
CA LEU A 475 36.72 21.36 17.31
C LEU A 475 38.06 21.81 17.90
N GLU A 476 38.09 22.90 18.70
CA GLU A 476 39.27 23.37 19.44
C GLU A 476 39.80 22.26 20.36
N TYR A 477 38.89 21.60 21.11
CA TYR A 477 39.28 20.44 21.90
C TYR A 477 39.86 19.29 21.07
N VAL A 478 39.31 19.01 19.86
CA VAL A 478 39.82 17.94 18.98
C VAL A 478 41.20 18.34 18.36
N GLU A 479 41.42 19.62 18.09
CA GLU A 479 42.69 20.15 17.61
C GLU A 479 43.78 19.98 18.66
N GLU A 480 43.46 20.29 19.93
CA GLU A 480 44.44 20.21 21.05
C GLU A 480 44.66 18.75 21.50
N ASP A 481 43.60 18.02 21.81
CA ASP A 481 43.60 16.73 22.51
C ASP A 481 43.16 15.53 21.62
N GLY A 482 43.11 15.69 20.30
CA GLY A 482 42.71 14.61 19.38
C GLY A 482 43.67 13.41 19.44
N ASN A 483 43.11 12.19 19.34
CA ASN A 483 43.82 10.92 19.55
C ASN A 483 44.98 10.68 18.54
N ASN A 484 44.91 11.27 17.33
CA ASN A 484 45.93 11.15 16.32
C ASN A 484 46.14 12.48 15.55
N SER A 485 47.25 12.59 14.81
CA SER A 485 47.59 13.77 14.06
C SER A 485 46.59 14.09 12.93
N GLU A 486 45.98 13.08 12.33
CA GLU A 486 44.98 13.25 11.25
C GLU A 486 43.73 13.96 11.77
N GLN A 487 43.19 13.50 12.93
CA GLN A 487 42.03 14.14 13.55
C GLN A 487 42.27 15.56 13.98
N ARG A 488 43.48 15.84 14.52
CA ARG A 488 43.87 17.20 14.87
C ARG A 488 43.99 18.11 13.67
N ALA A 489 44.64 17.63 12.58
CA ALA A 489 44.75 18.37 11.34
C ALA A 489 43.38 18.62 10.67
N GLU A 490 42.48 17.65 10.70
CA GLU A 490 41.12 17.79 10.19
C GLU A 490 40.30 18.81 11.00
N ALA A 491 40.42 18.79 12.31
CA ALA A 491 39.75 19.76 13.21
C ALA A 491 40.30 21.18 12.97
N CYS A 492 41.60 21.35 12.87
CA CYS A 492 42.26 22.62 12.54
C CYS A 492 41.79 23.17 11.19
N HIS A 493 41.75 22.31 10.17
CA HIS A 493 41.24 22.70 8.86
C HIS A 493 39.78 23.15 8.92
N LEU A 494 38.93 22.38 9.57
CA LEU A 494 37.50 22.71 9.72
C LEU A 494 37.31 24.04 10.48
N LEU A 495 38.06 24.29 11.56
CA LEU A 495 38.02 25.55 12.32
C LEU A 495 38.31 26.74 11.43
N ASN A 496 39.39 26.66 10.66
CA ASN A 496 39.79 27.75 9.75
C ASN A 496 38.72 28.01 8.68
N VAL A 497 38.11 26.95 8.15
CA VAL A 497 37.10 27.09 7.08
C VAL A 497 35.79 27.62 7.61
N ILE A 498 35.25 27.07 8.75
CA ILE A 498 33.94 27.52 9.27
C ILE A 498 33.96 28.96 9.78
N GLN A 499 35.11 29.50 10.15
CA GLN A 499 35.27 30.89 10.57
C GLN A 499 35.50 31.85 9.39
N SER A 500 35.65 31.34 8.16
CA SER A 500 35.82 32.18 6.98
C SER A 500 34.52 32.92 6.59
N PHE A 501 34.69 34.12 6.04
CA PHE A 501 33.57 34.92 5.50
C PHE A 501 32.80 34.15 4.45
N GLU A 502 33.50 33.48 3.55
CA GLU A 502 32.88 32.71 2.46
C GLU A 502 31.96 31.60 2.97
N PHE A 503 32.42 30.83 3.97
CA PHE A 503 31.59 29.79 4.58
C PHE A 503 30.34 30.38 5.24
N ILE A 504 30.47 31.41 6.06
CA ILE A 504 29.37 32.07 6.76
C ILE A 504 28.38 32.68 5.77
N PHE A 505 28.87 33.34 4.72
CA PHE A 505 28.05 33.91 3.66
C PHE A 505 27.21 32.82 2.96
N ASN A 506 27.86 31.75 2.49
CA ASN A 506 27.17 30.64 1.82
C ASN A 506 26.19 29.91 2.76
N LEU A 507 26.54 29.77 4.04
CA LEU A 507 25.65 29.17 5.06
C LEU A 507 24.35 29.98 5.22
N HIS A 508 24.47 31.34 5.33
CA HIS A 508 23.31 32.21 5.46
C HIS A 508 22.50 32.34 4.15
N LEU A 509 23.18 32.36 3.00
CA LEU A 509 22.54 32.36 1.70
C LEU A 509 21.68 31.09 1.54
N MET A 510 22.28 29.93 1.81
CA MET A 510 21.54 28.65 1.72
C MET A 510 20.46 28.50 2.77
N LYS A 511 20.64 29.06 3.98
CA LYS A 511 19.55 29.16 4.98
C LYS A 511 18.32 29.85 4.39
N ASN A 512 18.50 30.99 3.73
CA ASN A 512 17.40 31.77 3.18
C ASN A 512 16.73 31.06 1.99
N ILE A 513 17.53 30.53 1.04
CA ILE A 513 17.02 29.81 -0.13
C ILE A 513 16.28 28.53 0.29
N LEU A 514 16.90 27.72 1.15
CA LEU A 514 16.30 26.48 1.63
C LEU A 514 15.11 26.74 2.55
N GLY A 515 15.05 27.86 3.26
CA GLY A 515 13.89 28.29 4.03
C GLY A 515 12.66 28.45 3.14
N VAL A 516 12.76 29.24 2.07
CA VAL A 516 11.67 29.44 1.10
C VAL A 516 11.24 28.12 0.46
N THR A 517 12.20 27.31 0.05
CA THR A 517 11.88 26.03 -0.63
C THR A 517 11.37 24.96 0.31
N ASN A 518 11.76 24.99 1.60
CA ASN A 518 11.24 24.08 2.62
C ASN A 518 9.77 24.41 2.96
N GLU A 519 9.43 25.70 3.09
CA GLU A 519 8.02 26.12 3.26
C GLU A 519 7.16 25.67 2.08
N LEU A 520 7.65 25.83 0.84
CA LEU A 520 6.97 25.35 -0.35
C LEU A 520 6.84 23.81 -0.32
N SER A 521 7.90 23.09 0.01
CA SER A 521 7.90 21.62 0.08
C SER A 521 6.88 21.11 1.08
N GLN A 522 6.80 21.71 2.28
CA GLN A 522 5.84 21.34 3.30
C GLN A 522 4.40 21.62 2.85
N ALA A 523 4.17 22.78 2.22
CA ALA A 523 2.86 23.12 1.71
C ALA A 523 2.40 22.19 0.58
N LEU A 524 3.29 21.79 -0.34
CA LEU A 524 2.99 20.86 -1.42
C LEU A 524 2.68 19.42 -0.92
N GLN A 525 3.17 19.06 0.26
CA GLN A 525 2.99 17.71 0.86
C GLN A 525 1.73 17.59 1.73
N ARG A 526 0.88 18.61 1.81
CA ARG A 526 -0.40 18.52 2.53
C ARG A 526 -1.40 17.68 1.74
N ASN A 527 -2.20 16.89 2.44
CA ASN A 527 -3.23 16.02 1.81
C ASN A 527 -4.37 16.83 1.18
N ASP A 528 -4.68 17.99 1.78
CA ASP A 528 -5.74 18.89 1.32
C ASP A 528 -5.28 19.87 0.23
N GLN A 529 -4.03 19.75 -0.23
CA GLN A 529 -3.48 20.65 -1.25
C GLN A 529 -4.11 20.40 -2.60
N ASP A 530 -4.49 21.47 -3.28
CA ASP A 530 -5.01 21.46 -4.64
C ASP A 530 -3.99 22.04 -5.64
N ILE A 531 -4.18 21.70 -6.92
CA ILE A 531 -3.22 22.06 -7.96
C ILE A 531 -3.18 23.57 -8.22
N VAL A 532 -4.30 24.28 -8.04
CA VAL A 532 -4.39 25.74 -8.25
C VAL A 532 -3.61 26.46 -7.16
N ASN A 533 -3.83 26.07 -5.91
CA ASN A 533 -3.11 26.61 -4.77
C ASN A 533 -1.62 26.22 -4.82
N ALA A 534 -1.30 24.98 -5.22
CA ALA A 534 0.09 24.56 -5.42
C ALA A 534 0.82 25.44 -6.45
N MET A 535 0.20 25.71 -7.59
CA MET A 535 0.77 26.60 -8.61
C MET A 535 0.94 28.03 -8.12
N ALA A 536 -0.02 28.54 -7.33
CA ALA A 536 0.08 29.84 -6.69
C ALA A 536 1.28 29.91 -5.71
N LEU A 537 1.45 28.87 -4.88
CA LEU A 537 2.59 28.79 -3.95
C LEU A 537 3.94 28.68 -4.67
N VAL A 538 4.02 27.93 -5.78
CA VAL A 538 5.20 27.88 -6.63
C VAL A 538 5.51 29.27 -7.20
N LYS A 539 4.49 30.00 -7.66
CA LYS A 539 4.65 31.39 -8.15
C LYS A 539 5.17 32.31 -7.04
N VAL A 540 4.57 32.28 -5.85
CA VAL A 540 5.00 33.07 -4.69
C VAL A 540 6.44 32.73 -4.30
N SER A 541 6.80 31.43 -4.26
CA SER A 541 8.17 31.01 -3.92
C SER A 541 9.18 31.48 -4.98
N LYS A 542 8.86 31.40 -6.27
CA LYS A 542 9.67 31.97 -7.35
C LYS A 542 9.86 33.48 -7.18
N GLN A 543 8.79 34.19 -6.83
CA GLN A 543 8.84 35.64 -6.56
C GLN A 543 9.73 35.96 -5.36
N ARG A 544 9.60 35.21 -4.24
CA ARG A 544 10.45 35.37 -3.05
C ARG A 544 11.93 35.13 -3.37
N LEU A 545 12.24 34.08 -4.15
CA LEU A 545 13.60 33.80 -4.59
C LEU A 545 14.12 34.88 -5.53
N GLN A 546 13.28 35.44 -6.41
CA GLN A 546 13.61 36.55 -7.25
C GLN A 546 13.84 37.85 -6.42
N ASN A 547 13.01 38.09 -5.39
CA ASN A 547 13.20 39.23 -4.49
C ASN A 547 14.48 39.16 -3.68
N ILE A 548 14.95 37.96 -3.30
CA ILE A 548 16.27 37.76 -2.68
C ILE A 548 17.38 38.21 -3.64
N ARG A 549 17.16 38.06 -4.96
CA ARG A 549 18.08 38.53 -5.99
C ARG A 549 17.98 40.05 -6.22
N ASP A 550 16.76 40.62 -6.23
CA ASP A 550 16.47 41.94 -6.81
C ASP A 550 16.16 43.03 -5.76
N ASP A 551 16.15 42.70 -4.46
CA ASP A 551 15.94 43.60 -3.32
C ASP A 551 14.93 44.75 -3.55
N ALA A 552 13.63 44.44 -3.76
CA ALA A 552 12.51 45.43 -3.51
C ALA A 552 11.09 44.94 -3.83
N CYS A 553 10.16 45.23 -2.90
CA CYS A 553 8.80 45.74 -2.95
C CYS A 553 7.57 44.96 -3.45
N LEU A 554 6.70 44.68 -2.47
CA LEU A 554 5.24 44.92 -2.34
C LEU A 554 4.21 44.17 -3.20
N ASN A 555 3.24 43.55 -2.48
CA ASN A 555 2.03 42.94 -3.00
C ASN A 555 0.80 43.18 -2.13
N PRO A 556 -0.45 43.18 -2.67
CA PRO A 556 -1.59 42.72 -1.91
C PRO A 556 -2.52 41.72 -2.62
N ARG A 557 -3.14 40.85 -1.81
CA ARG A 557 -4.12 39.79 -2.12
C ARG A 557 -5.49 40.35 -2.47
N HIS A 558 -6.28 39.67 -3.35
CA HIS A 558 -7.69 40.04 -3.61
C HIS A 558 -8.59 38.90 -4.07
N SER A 559 -9.82 38.93 -3.62
CA SER A 559 -10.99 38.09 -3.86
C SER A 559 -11.31 37.90 -5.35
N PHE A 560 -11.31 36.64 -5.85
CA PHE A 560 -11.76 36.23 -7.20
C PHE A 560 -11.28 37.09 -8.39
N PHE A 561 -10.24 37.90 -8.22
CA PHE A 561 -9.73 38.80 -9.25
C PHE A 561 -9.18 38.06 -10.48
N ALA A 562 -8.76 36.80 -10.28
CA ALA A 562 -8.19 35.96 -11.32
C ALA A 562 -9.21 35.04 -12.00
N PHE A 563 -10.53 35.25 -11.80
CA PHE A 563 -11.57 34.47 -12.48
C PHE A 563 -11.50 34.69 -13.99
N ASP A 564 -11.28 33.59 -14.71
CA ASP A 564 -11.14 33.56 -16.16
C ASP A 564 -12.04 32.44 -16.72
N LYS A 565 -13.20 32.84 -17.21
CA LYS A 565 -14.23 31.94 -17.73
C LYS A 565 -13.72 31.08 -18.87
N GLU A 566 -12.93 31.66 -19.79
CA GLU A 566 -12.44 30.96 -20.98
C GLU A 566 -11.48 29.83 -20.59
N LYS A 567 -10.57 30.04 -19.64
CA LYS A 567 -9.68 29.00 -19.13
C LYS A 567 -10.44 27.88 -18.43
N LEU A 568 -11.52 28.19 -17.72
CA LEU A 568 -12.36 27.17 -17.08
C LEU A 568 -13.10 26.32 -18.11
N ILE A 569 -13.58 26.93 -19.21
CA ILE A 569 -14.17 26.19 -20.33
C ILE A 569 -13.10 25.33 -21.05
N GLN A 570 -11.89 25.86 -21.24
CA GLN A 570 -10.78 25.07 -21.79
C GLN A 570 -10.44 23.87 -20.90
N LEU A 571 -10.45 24.02 -19.58
CA LEU A 571 -10.27 22.91 -18.66
C LEU A 571 -11.36 21.84 -18.82
N ALA A 572 -12.62 22.26 -18.97
CA ALA A 572 -13.75 21.34 -19.21
C ALA A 572 -13.61 20.56 -20.53
N GLN A 573 -13.03 21.18 -21.57
CA GLN A 573 -12.81 20.55 -22.87
C GLN A 573 -11.82 19.36 -22.83
N PHE A 574 -10.95 19.27 -21.80
CA PHE A 574 -10.09 18.09 -21.59
C PHE A 574 -10.86 16.85 -21.11
N TYR A 575 -12.12 17.01 -20.70
CA TYR A 575 -12.96 15.94 -20.16
C TYR A 575 -14.27 15.78 -20.97
N PRO A 576 -14.19 15.35 -22.25
CA PRO A 576 -15.36 15.26 -23.13
C PRO A 576 -16.36 14.16 -22.75
N LEU A 577 -16.00 13.24 -21.86
CA LEU A 577 -16.94 12.27 -21.29
C LEU A 577 -17.86 12.91 -20.25
N GLU A 578 -17.35 13.87 -19.52
CA GLU A 578 -18.06 14.60 -18.46
C GLU A 578 -18.74 15.87 -18.97
N PHE A 579 -18.26 16.44 -20.09
CA PHE A 579 -18.77 17.67 -20.69
C PHE A 579 -19.03 17.48 -22.19
N SER A 580 -20.25 17.10 -22.55
CA SER A 580 -20.71 17.11 -23.96
C SER A 580 -20.74 18.54 -24.49
N SER A 581 -20.84 18.71 -25.82
CA SER A 581 -20.91 20.03 -26.44
C SER A 581 -22.08 20.89 -25.91
N THR A 582 -23.21 20.27 -25.57
CA THR A 582 -24.37 20.97 -24.96
C THR A 582 -24.09 21.35 -23.52
N GLN A 583 -23.37 20.53 -22.75
CA GLN A 583 -22.97 20.82 -21.38
C GLN A 583 -21.90 21.91 -21.30
N LEU A 584 -21.00 22.03 -22.28
CA LEU A 584 -20.05 23.15 -22.36
C LEU A 584 -20.78 24.50 -22.55
N LEU A 585 -21.83 24.54 -23.39
CA LEU A 585 -22.66 25.73 -23.52
C LEU A 585 -23.43 26.05 -22.23
N ALA A 586 -23.95 25.02 -21.56
CA ALA A 586 -24.61 25.20 -20.26
C ALA A 586 -23.63 25.63 -19.17
N LEU A 587 -22.39 25.12 -19.17
CA LEU A 587 -21.32 25.52 -18.26
C LEU A 587 -20.95 26.98 -18.42
N ASP A 588 -20.91 27.48 -19.66
CA ASP A 588 -20.65 28.91 -19.97
C ASP A 588 -21.64 29.82 -19.24
N SER A 589 -22.93 29.52 -19.35
CA SER A 589 -24.00 30.28 -18.66
C SER A 589 -23.97 30.07 -17.14
N GLN A 590 -23.65 28.84 -16.67
CA GLN A 590 -23.53 28.61 -15.23
C GLN A 590 -22.36 29.38 -14.61
N LEU A 591 -21.23 29.49 -15.29
CA LEU A 591 -20.06 30.24 -14.80
C LEU A 591 -20.37 31.75 -14.66
N GLU A 592 -21.13 32.34 -15.57
CA GLU A 592 -21.55 33.74 -15.48
C GLU A 592 -22.43 33.97 -14.26
N ASN A 593 -23.45 33.14 -14.07
CA ASN A 593 -24.36 33.29 -12.93
C ASN A 593 -23.64 32.95 -11.60
N PHE A 594 -22.80 31.93 -11.61
CA PHE A 594 -22.02 31.48 -10.45
C PHE A 594 -21.12 32.59 -9.90
N ILE A 595 -20.35 33.27 -10.76
CA ILE A 595 -19.42 34.30 -10.28
C ILE A 595 -20.13 35.50 -9.69
N LEU A 596 -21.30 35.86 -10.23
CA LEU A 596 -22.11 36.94 -9.71
C LEU A 596 -22.72 36.58 -8.35
N ASP A 597 -23.26 35.35 -8.23
CA ASP A 597 -23.87 34.84 -7.02
C ASP A 597 -22.84 34.71 -5.88
N VAL A 598 -21.68 34.11 -6.15
CA VAL A 598 -20.61 33.85 -5.14
C VAL A 598 -19.96 35.19 -4.69
N ARG A 599 -19.83 36.18 -5.58
CA ARG A 599 -19.31 37.49 -5.21
C ARG A 599 -20.27 38.34 -4.38
N SER A 600 -21.57 38.08 -4.46
CA SER A 600 -22.60 38.76 -3.69
C SER A 600 -22.90 38.10 -2.34
N ASP A 601 -22.34 36.93 -2.06
CA ASP A 601 -22.62 36.16 -0.87
C ASP A 601 -21.41 36.18 0.07
N ASP A 602 -21.56 36.80 1.24
CA ASP A 602 -20.50 36.96 2.24
C ASP A 602 -19.90 35.65 2.73
N HIS A 603 -20.62 34.52 2.63
CA HIS A 603 -20.10 33.20 3.00
C HIS A 603 -18.92 32.73 2.14
N PHE A 604 -18.67 33.38 1.00
CA PHE A 604 -17.60 33.05 0.07
C PHE A 604 -16.44 34.08 0.06
N SER A 605 -16.49 35.10 0.89
CA SER A 605 -15.52 36.21 0.89
C SER A 605 -14.12 35.82 1.33
N ASP A 606 -13.98 34.89 2.30
CA ASP A 606 -12.71 34.52 2.96
C ASP A 606 -12.22 33.09 2.65
N LEU A 607 -12.62 32.51 1.53
CA LEU A 607 -12.26 31.16 1.19
C LEU A 607 -10.78 31.01 0.74
N ASN A 608 -10.08 30.06 1.34
CA ASN A 608 -8.68 29.75 1.02
C ASN A 608 -8.58 28.54 0.06
N GLY A 609 -8.72 28.79 -1.25
CA GLY A 609 -8.52 27.79 -2.28
C GLY A 609 -9.81 27.07 -2.71
N ILE A 610 -9.68 26.27 -3.78
CA ILE A 610 -10.83 25.59 -4.39
C ILE A 610 -11.37 24.42 -3.55
N GLY A 611 -10.59 23.87 -2.62
CA GLY A 611 -11.05 22.86 -1.66
C GLY A 611 -12.08 23.44 -0.67
N ALA A 612 -11.80 24.61 -0.10
CA ALA A 612 -12.74 25.32 0.77
C ALA A 612 -13.99 25.77 -0.02
N LEU A 613 -13.82 26.18 -1.27
CA LEU A 613 -14.93 26.52 -2.17
C LEU A 613 -15.82 25.29 -2.41
N SER A 614 -15.25 24.13 -2.66
CA SER A 614 -15.99 22.87 -2.84
C SER A 614 -16.87 22.52 -1.63
N GLN A 615 -16.31 22.58 -0.43
CA GLN A 615 -17.04 22.33 0.82
C GLN A 615 -18.17 23.34 1.01
N LYS A 616 -17.88 24.63 0.82
CA LYS A 616 -18.87 25.70 0.98
C LYS A 616 -20.02 25.59 -0.01
N LEU A 617 -19.76 25.16 -1.25
CA LEU A 617 -20.82 24.90 -2.23
C LEU A 617 -21.76 23.78 -1.78
N VAL A 618 -21.23 22.72 -1.16
CA VAL A 618 -22.05 21.63 -0.61
C VAL A 618 -22.85 22.11 0.62
N GLU A 619 -22.22 22.80 1.56
CA GLU A 619 -22.88 23.37 2.76
C GLU A 619 -24.05 24.28 2.40
N THR A 620 -23.89 25.16 1.39
CA THR A 620 -24.91 26.09 0.92
C THR A 620 -25.86 25.49 -0.11
N ARG A 621 -25.71 24.21 -0.46
CA ARG A 621 -26.44 23.51 -1.53
C ARG A 621 -26.32 24.16 -2.93
N LYS A 622 -25.35 25.03 -3.13
CA LYS A 622 -25.08 25.64 -4.45
C LYS A 622 -24.45 24.67 -5.44
N ASN A 623 -23.91 23.53 -4.97
CA ASN A 623 -23.50 22.41 -5.81
C ASN A 623 -24.65 21.81 -6.64
N ILE A 624 -25.91 21.91 -6.14
CA ILE A 624 -27.12 21.48 -6.85
C ILE A 624 -27.54 22.52 -7.88
N VAL A 625 -27.36 23.83 -7.57
CA VAL A 625 -27.69 24.96 -8.45
C VAL A 625 -26.70 25.06 -9.63
N TYR A 626 -25.40 24.81 -9.36
CA TYR A 626 -24.31 24.88 -10.33
C TYR A 626 -23.61 23.53 -10.52
N PRO A 627 -24.31 22.49 -10.98
CA PRO A 627 -23.76 21.12 -11.00
C PRO A 627 -22.56 20.97 -11.94
N LEU A 628 -22.50 21.68 -13.07
CA LEU A 628 -21.37 21.60 -14.00
C LEU A 628 -20.15 22.36 -13.49
N VAL A 629 -20.33 23.48 -12.79
CA VAL A 629 -19.24 24.17 -12.09
C VAL A 629 -18.68 23.31 -10.98
N PHE A 630 -19.55 22.65 -10.21
CA PHE A 630 -19.13 21.75 -9.14
C PHE A 630 -18.39 20.51 -9.68
N LEU A 631 -18.84 19.94 -10.82
CA LEU A 631 -18.15 18.84 -11.49
C LEU A 631 -16.74 19.27 -11.95
N LEU A 632 -16.62 20.45 -12.57
CA LEU A 632 -15.32 20.99 -12.98
C LEU A 632 -14.37 21.19 -11.78
N LEU A 633 -14.92 21.69 -10.68
CA LEU A 633 -14.20 21.87 -9.42
C LEU A 633 -13.69 20.53 -8.87
N LYS A 634 -14.53 19.49 -8.87
CA LYS A 634 -14.13 18.13 -8.46
C LYS A 634 -13.00 17.58 -9.33
N LEU A 635 -13.07 17.73 -10.64
CA LEU A 635 -12.01 17.28 -11.56
C LEU A 635 -10.68 17.99 -11.29
N ALA A 636 -10.71 19.29 -11.01
CA ALA A 636 -9.50 20.02 -10.63
C ALA A 636 -8.93 19.57 -9.28
N LEU A 637 -9.79 19.26 -8.29
CA LEU A 637 -9.40 18.78 -6.96
C LEU A 637 -8.86 17.35 -6.96
N VAL A 638 -9.33 16.52 -7.87
CA VAL A 638 -8.88 15.12 -8.01
C VAL A 638 -7.45 15.06 -8.55
N LEU A 639 -7.00 16.04 -9.33
CA LEU A 639 -5.63 16.03 -9.85
C LEU A 639 -4.62 16.03 -8.70
N PRO A 640 -3.66 15.08 -8.69
CA PRO A 640 -2.67 14.96 -7.64
C PRO A 640 -1.67 16.13 -7.67
N VAL A 641 -1.15 16.49 -6.50
CA VAL A 641 -0.10 17.52 -6.35
C VAL A 641 1.23 16.89 -5.95
N ALA A 642 1.18 15.99 -4.98
CA ALA A 642 2.35 15.31 -4.46
C ALA A 642 2.03 13.85 -4.09
N THR A 643 3.07 13.03 -4.00
CA THR A 643 2.99 11.61 -3.58
C THR A 643 3.33 11.41 -2.11
N ALA A 644 3.19 12.46 -1.30
CA ALA A 644 3.55 12.43 0.12
C ALA A 644 2.77 11.39 0.93
N SER A 645 1.52 11.12 0.57
CA SER A 645 0.70 10.08 1.21
C SER A 645 1.29 8.69 0.98
N VAL A 646 1.80 8.42 -0.22
CA VAL A 646 2.49 7.16 -0.55
C VAL A 646 3.84 7.04 0.17
N GLU A 647 4.62 8.13 0.24
CA GLU A 647 5.88 8.15 0.99
C GLU A 647 5.68 7.88 2.49
N ARG A 648 4.58 8.40 3.08
CA ARG A 648 4.19 8.11 4.47
C ARG A 648 3.90 6.63 4.70
N THR A 649 3.37 5.94 3.70
CA THR A 649 3.15 4.48 3.76
C THR A 649 4.45 3.72 3.96
N PHE A 650 5.51 4.08 3.26
CA PHE A 650 6.81 3.42 3.44
C PHE A 650 7.45 3.72 4.80
N SER A 651 7.21 4.90 5.36
CA SER A 651 7.59 5.20 6.74
C SER A 651 6.84 4.30 7.73
N ALA A 652 5.54 4.10 7.55
CA ALA A 652 4.72 3.18 8.35
C ALA A 652 5.16 1.72 8.14
N MET A 653 5.49 1.31 6.92
CA MET A 653 6.02 -0.02 6.61
C MET A 653 7.30 -0.33 7.41
N ASN A 654 8.22 0.61 7.53
CA ASN A 654 9.45 0.43 8.32
C ASN A 654 9.20 0.30 9.82
N ILE A 655 8.12 0.89 10.34
CA ILE A 655 7.69 0.72 11.74
C ILE A 655 7.12 -0.68 11.94
N ILE A 656 6.22 -1.12 11.06
CA ILE A 656 5.52 -2.40 11.18
C ILE A 656 6.45 -3.57 10.85
N LYS A 657 7.22 -3.49 9.76
CA LYS A 657 8.16 -4.52 9.31
C LYS A 657 9.61 -4.06 9.55
N SER A 658 10.13 -4.31 10.74
CA SER A 658 11.49 -3.99 11.17
C SER A 658 12.46 -5.17 11.00
N ARG A 659 13.75 -4.98 11.29
CA ARG A 659 14.77 -6.06 11.29
C ARG A 659 14.38 -7.23 12.20
N LEU A 660 13.74 -6.97 13.32
CA LEU A 660 13.28 -7.99 14.26
C LEU A 660 11.96 -8.64 13.81
N ARG A 661 11.28 -8.05 12.82
CA ARG A 661 9.95 -8.45 12.32
C ARG A 661 9.97 -8.65 10.79
N ASN A 662 11.05 -9.16 10.23
CA ASN A 662 11.27 -9.27 8.78
C ASN A 662 10.56 -10.46 8.11
N ARG A 663 10.10 -11.46 8.88
CA ARG A 663 9.41 -12.68 8.37
C ARG A 663 7.90 -12.48 8.13
N MET A 664 7.42 -11.26 8.20
CA MET A 664 6.02 -10.94 7.95
C MET A 664 5.67 -11.17 6.47
N GLY A 665 4.62 -11.95 6.20
CA GLY A 665 4.11 -12.17 4.84
C GLY A 665 3.41 -10.92 4.31
N ASP A 666 3.37 -10.78 2.98
CA ASP A 666 2.94 -9.55 2.31
C ASP A 666 1.45 -9.22 2.59
N GLU A 667 0.54 -10.21 2.55
CA GLU A 667 -0.87 -10.00 2.89
C GLU A 667 -1.05 -9.49 4.33
N PHE A 668 -0.36 -10.11 5.29
CA PHE A 668 -0.46 -9.69 6.69
C PHE A 668 0.22 -8.33 6.94
N LEU A 669 1.25 -8.00 6.18
CA LEU A 669 1.87 -6.67 6.19
C LEU A 669 0.87 -5.63 5.68
N ASN A 670 0.22 -5.89 4.55
CA ASN A 670 -0.80 -5.00 4.00
C ASN A 670 -1.96 -4.78 4.99
N ASP A 671 -2.51 -5.85 5.57
CA ASP A 671 -3.61 -5.74 6.52
C ASP A 671 -3.23 -4.92 7.77
N CYS A 672 -2.01 -5.08 8.30
CA CYS A 672 -1.51 -4.25 9.39
C CYS A 672 -1.30 -2.79 8.96
N LEU A 673 -0.85 -2.54 7.73
CA LEU A 673 -0.63 -1.19 7.22
C LEU A 673 -1.96 -0.44 7.02
N VAL A 674 -2.96 -1.09 6.44
CA VAL A 674 -4.29 -0.49 6.27
C VAL A 674 -4.82 0.03 7.62
N THR A 675 -4.82 -0.79 8.64
CA THR A 675 -5.34 -0.39 9.96
C THR A 675 -4.45 0.63 10.68
N TYR A 676 -3.15 0.62 10.44
CA TYR A 676 -2.20 1.55 11.06
C TYR A 676 -2.22 2.93 10.40
N ILE A 677 -2.29 2.98 9.07
CA ILE A 677 -2.29 4.23 8.31
C ILE A 677 -3.65 4.90 8.39
N GLU A 678 -4.71 4.13 8.14
CA GLU A 678 -6.09 4.60 8.15
C GLU A 678 -6.70 4.55 9.58
N ARG A 679 -5.90 4.98 10.56
CA ARG A 679 -6.23 4.92 11.99
C ARG A 679 -7.56 5.58 12.32
N GLU A 680 -7.83 6.75 11.76
CA GLU A 680 -9.06 7.50 12.02
C GLU A 680 -10.28 6.71 11.54
N THR A 681 -10.21 6.14 10.35
CA THR A 681 -11.25 5.27 9.78
C THR A 681 -11.39 3.99 10.61
N PHE A 682 -10.27 3.35 10.97
CA PHE A 682 -10.26 2.13 11.78
C PHE A 682 -10.84 2.35 13.17
N ASP A 683 -10.62 3.50 13.78
CA ASP A 683 -11.15 3.84 15.10
C ASP A 683 -12.68 3.98 15.11
N CYS A 684 -13.28 4.34 13.98
CA CYS A 684 -14.73 4.42 13.81
C CYS A 684 -15.42 3.05 13.59
N ILE A 685 -14.66 1.96 13.44
CA ILE A 685 -15.22 0.63 13.20
C ILE A 685 -15.51 -0.05 14.54
N ASP A 686 -16.76 -0.42 14.75
CA ASP A 686 -17.17 -1.19 15.93
C ASP A 686 -16.62 -2.62 15.89
N ASN A 687 -16.32 -3.18 17.05
CA ASN A 687 -15.90 -4.58 17.18
C ASN A 687 -16.89 -5.56 16.57
N GLU A 688 -18.19 -5.25 16.61
CA GLU A 688 -19.23 -6.09 16.02
C GLU A 688 -19.05 -6.31 14.53
N LYS A 689 -18.69 -5.27 13.77
CA LYS A 689 -18.39 -5.38 12.33
C LYS A 689 -17.17 -6.27 12.08
N ILE A 690 -16.14 -6.15 12.91
CA ILE A 690 -14.95 -7.00 12.82
C ILE A 690 -15.31 -8.45 13.15
N ILE A 691 -16.13 -8.69 14.17
CA ILE A 691 -16.62 -10.01 14.56
C ILE A 691 -17.38 -10.64 13.41
N GLN A 692 -18.34 -9.92 12.80
CA GLN A 692 -19.13 -10.41 11.67
C GLN A 692 -18.24 -10.73 10.46
N SER A 693 -17.34 -9.82 10.11
CA SER A 693 -16.39 -10.04 9.01
C SER A 693 -15.50 -11.26 9.28
N PHE A 694 -14.95 -11.38 10.49
CA PHE A 694 -14.15 -12.52 10.92
C PHE A 694 -14.92 -13.85 10.85
N GLN A 695 -16.20 -13.86 11.24
CA GLN A 695 -17.03 -15.05 11.18
C GLN A 695 -17.38 -15.46 9.76
N ASN A 696 -17.67 -14.48 8.89
CA ASN A 696 -18.02 -14.72 7.49
C ASN A 696 -16.87 -15.23 6.62
N MET A 697 -15.60 -15.03 7.02
CA MET A 697 -14.44 -15.47 6.25
C MET A 697 -14.38 -16.99 6.07
N LYS A 698 -14.79 -17.75 7.07
CA LYS A 698 -14.82 -19.22 7.06
C LYS A 698 -15.67 -19.75 8.22
N PRO A 699 -16.23 -20.97 8.11
CA PRO A 699 -16.98 -21.56 9.21
C PRO A 699 -16.18 -21.58 10.51
N ARG A 700 -16.74 -21.01 11.57
CA ARG A 700 -16.13 -20.93 12.89
C ARG A 700 -16.78 -21.93 13.85
N ARG A 701 -16.10 -22.19 14.98
CA ARG A 701 -16.61 -23.13 15.99
C ARG A 701 -17.83 -22.61 16.74
N MET A 702 -18.00 -21.29 16.76
CA MET A 702 -19.18 -20.62 17.29
C MET A 702 -19.62 -19.53 16.33
N GLU A 703 -20.91 -19.46 16.08
CA GLU A 703 -21.59 -18.41 15.33
C GLU A 703 -22.56 -17.71 16.28
N PHE A 704 -22.70 -16.41 16.12
CA PHE A 704 -23.59 -15.58 16.94
C PHE A 704 -24.94 -15.37 16.26
#